data_e2798ed211da0b93ce09b4d650c4f9d0
#
_entry.id   e2798ed211da0b93ce09b4d650c4f9d0
#
_cell.length_a   1.000
_cell.length_b   1.000
_cell.length_c   1.000
_cell.angle_alpha   90.00
_cell.angle_beta   90.00
_cell.angle_gamma   90.00
#
_symmetry.space_group_name_H-M   'P 1'
#
loop_
_entity.id
_entity.type
_entity.pdbx_description
1 polymer ?
#
loop_
_entity_poly.entity_id
_entity_poly.type
_entity_poly.pdbx_seq_one_letter_code
_entity_poly.pdbx_strand_id
1 'polypeptide(L)'
;MLLDEHTPHDSAESGEFAPYLAPHEHIGDLLRRHDLRLKRQIARAHVRRSGDILGFAAISEDEVGALLEARARSDATVADVELIDRELEGLELEIDGRVEQSDLHGIRLPILELAGRFALSPLEMDLLFACLAVELDRRYERIYGFLHDDMSRRLASAGLAIALCCDTIGEQLSARELLNAQAPLRHYRLLELVDDGSATPRLSRPMRVDERIASFLLGDRALDARIARQVTWYEAVLELAGPREPRHPADEALERIVQIVRGGASRGRRKSLLYLQNARHAGADALVRRAARCLPMPVMAVDAELLVESGEGRGGDFEQNLFLLFREGLLSQAAVYLRNLDRALEPPGGASRYRALLRCATEMGSIVFGSGERAWCWQMPSEPLVLRIVEVRPDGVDEQLDAWRSASRHEFGDADLHHLISLHPLPVAAIADVWRMAEAMVAETGDAVSPTLDQVKQVCRAFAGTPASTLARRIEPKHRWADLVLPAAQLEQLAAICSQAKHSSIVYGSWQFERKLSLGQGLNALFTGPPGTGKTMAAEVIAADLGVDILKIDLSQIVSKYIGETEKNLRQLFDQAVVANAILFFDEADALLGKRSDVKDAHDRYANTETAYLLQKMEEYPGIAILSTNLRQNMDAAFTRRMRFIVDFPFPEEEDRLRIWKTVWPTEVPLGSDVDFPLLAQQFRLSGGSIRNVALAASFLAAEQRQDVSMRHLMRATRRELQKMGRLVSDEEPAASPHARNPESRTRSAS
;
A
#
# COMPACT_ATOMS: atom_id res chain seq x y z
N MET A 1 -30.54 60.41 -8.34
CA MET A 1 -30.37 61.72 -9.01
C MET A 1 -28.96 61.79 -9.48
N LEU A 2 -28.80 61.80 -10.79
CA LEU A 2 -27.67 61.94 -11.68
C LEU A 2 -26.92 60.62 -12.04
N LEU A 3 -27.44 60.11 -13.13
CA LEU A 3 -26.82 59.34 -14.17
C LEU A 3 -25.72 60.19 -14.82
N ASP A 4 -24.50 59.70 -14.95
CA ASP A 4 -23.53 60.21 -15.92
C ASP A 4 -23.28 59.12 -16.96
N GLU A 5 -23.72 59.42 -18.14
CA GLU A 5 -23.44 58.74 -19.41
C GLU A 5 -21.95 58.89 -19.72
N HIS A 6 -21.21 57.78 -19.79
CA HIS A 6 -19.91 57.74 -20.44
C HIS A 6 -20.08 57.15 -21.85
N THR A 7 -20.04 58.04 -22.82
CA THR A 7 -19.77 57.79 -24.24
C THR A 7 -18.58 56.89 -24.47
N PRO A 8 -18.65 56.01 -25.46
CA PRO A 8 -17.47 55.23 -25.86
C PRO A 8 -16.49 56.16 -26.60
N HIS A 9 -15.34 56.39 -25.99
CA HIS A 9 -14.22 56.99 -26.69
C HIS A 9 -13.60 55.92 -27.61
N ASP A 10 -13.61 56.25 -28.91
CA ASP A 10 -12.69 55.75 -29.93
C ASP A 10 -11.26 55.62 -29.37
N SER A 11 -10.77 54.39 -29.23
CA SER A 11 -9.36 54.07 -29.15
C SER A 11 -9.06 52.95 -30.14
N ALA A 12 -9.16 53.29 -31.42
CA ALA A 12 -8.49 52.58 -32.46
C ALA A 12 -7.02 53.11 -32.51
N GLU A 13 -6.09 52.42 -31.80
CA GLU A 13 -4.63 52.39 -32.10
C GLU A 13 -3.88 51.86 -30.87
N SER A 14 -4.00 50.54 -30.66
CA SER A 14 -2.98 49.59 -30.18
C SER A 14 -3.67 48.22 -30.16
N GLY A 15 -3.28 47.34 -31.05
CA GLY A 15 -3.88 46.02 -31.18
C GLY A 15 -3.49 45.13 -29.99
N GLU A 16 -4.06 45.39 -28.83
CA GLU A 16 -3.95 44.49 -27.69
C GLU A 16 -5.01 43.41 -27.85
N PHE A 17 -4.55 42.19 -28.16
CA PHE A 17 -5.42 41.02 -28.14
C PHE A 17 -5.89 40.72 -26.73
N ALA A 18 -7.19 40.40 -26.57
CA ALA A 18 -7.73 40.00 -25.26
C ALA A 18 -7.19 38.60 -24.87
N PRO A 19 -6.83 38.40 -23.58
CA PRO A 19 -6.37 37.06 -23.12
C PRO A 19 -7.51 36.04 -23.20
N TYR A 20 -7.19 34.75 -23.26
CA TYR A 20 -8.15 33.67 -23.09
C TYR A 20 -8.67 33.66 -21.65
N LEU A 21 -9.98 33.69 -21.45
CA LEU A 21 -10.55 33.62 -20.10
C LEU A 21 -10.68 32.17 -19.62
N ALA A 22 -10.81 31.23 -20.55
CA ALA A 22 -10.97 29.83 -20.24
C ALA A 22 -10.26 28.93 -21.28
N PRO A 23 -9.80 27.72 -20.89
CA PRO A 23 -9.13 26.80 -21.79
C PRO A 23 -9.92 26.45 -23.05
N HIS A 24 -11.23 26.36 -22.97
CA HIS A 24 -12.10 26.01 -24.10
C HIS A 24 -12.12 27.08 -25.21
N GLU A 25 -11.87 28.35 -24.88
CA GLU A 25 -11.75 29.40 -25.89
C GLU A 25 -10.53 29.20 -26.79
N HIS A 26 -9.41 28.90 -26.17
CA HIS A 26 -8.16 28.55 -26.90
C HIS A 26 -8.35 27.31 -27.77
N ILE A 27 -8.97 26.24 -27.23
CA ILE A 27 -9.31 25.05 -28.02
C ILE A 27 -10.23 25.41 -29.19
N GLY A 28 -11.19 26.34 -29.00
CA GLY A 28 -12.09 26.83 -30.05
C GLY A 28 -11.33 27.49 -31.22
N ASP A 29 -10.37 28.36 -30.91
CA ASP A 29 -9.54 28.99 -31.95
C ASP A 29 -8.59 28.01 -32.64
N LEU A 30 -8.05 27.04 -31.90
CA LEU A 30 -7.27 25.94 -32.49
C LEU A 30 -8.12 25.06 -33.42
N LEU A 31 -9.40 24.81 -33.09
CA LEU A 31 -10.35 24.12 -33.99
C LEU A 31 -10.63 24.95 -35.25
N ARG A 32 -10.82 26.26 -35.13
CA ARG A 32 -10.99 27.17 -36.29
C ARG A 32 -9.75 27.11 -37.19
N ARG A 33 -8.56 27.16 -36.62
CA ARG A 33 -7.30 26.98 -37.36
C ARG A 33 -7.23 25.63 -38.07
N HIS A 34 -7.64 24.57 -37.39
CA HIS A 34 -7.67 23.22 -37.96
C HIS A 34 -8.71 23.12 -39.11
N ASP A 35 -9.87 23.70 -38.96
CA ASP A 35 -10.90 23.77 -40.00
C ASP A 35 -10.39 24.50 -41.24
N LEU A 36 -9.65 25.60 -41.11
CA LEU A 36 -9.04 26.33 -42.23
C LEU A 36 -7.97 25.44 -42.93
N ARG A 37 -7.14 24.70 -42.17
CA ARG A 37 -6.17 23.76 -42.73
C ARG A 37 -6.84 22.61 -43.47
N LEU A 38 -7.96 22.11 -43.00
CA LEU A 38 -8.78 21.10 -43.68
C LEU A 38 -9.38 21.66 -44.99
N LYS A 39 -9.97 22.87 -44.94
CA LYS A 39 -10.48 23.56 -46.15
C LYS A 39 -9.41 23.73 -47.19
N ARG A 40 -8.20 24.18 -46.79
CA ARG A 40 -7.05 24.33 -47.65
C ARG A 40 -6.64 23.01 -48.29
N GLN A 41 -6.61 21.89 -47.51
CA GLN A 41 -6.24 20.59 -48.04
C GLN A 41 -7.29 20.04 -49.02
N ILE A 42 -8.56 20.29 -48.78
CA ILE A 42 -9.68 19.92 -49.67
C ILE A 42 -9.54 20.72 -50.98
N ALA A 43 -9.35 22.04 -50.92
CA ALA A 43 -9.15 22.89 -52.10
C ALA A 43 -7.97 22.44 -52.93
N ARG A 44 -6.84 22.12 -52.30
CA ARG A 44 -5.64 21.56 -52.96
C ARG A 44 -5.90 20.20 -53.63
N ALA A 45 -6.72 19.36 -53.02
CA ALA A 45 -7.13 18.06 -53.57
C ALA A 45 -8.00 18.25 -54.81
N HIS A 46 -8.91 19.25 -54.84
CA HIS A 46 -9.70 19.61 -56.00
C HIS A 46 -8.87 20.07 -57.17
N VAL A 47 -7.97 21.02 -56.92
CA VAL A 47 -7.06 21.54 -58.00
C VAL A 47 -6.26 20.38 -58.62
N ARG A 48 -5.85 19.39 -57.86
CA ARG A 48 -5.16 18.19 -58.37
C ARG A 48 -6.10 17.22 -59.14
N ARG A 49 -7.36 17.06 -58.72
CA ARG A 49 -8.35 16.14 -59.34
C ARG A 49 -8.97 16.69 -60.62
N SER A 50 -8.96 18.01 -60.87
CA SER A 50 -9.48 18.60 -62.13
C SER A 50 -8.79 18.06 -63.40
N GLY A 51 -7.79 17.21 -63.29
CA GLY A 51 -7.13 16.50 -64.39
C GLY A 51 -7.55 15.02 -64.58
N ASP A 52 -8.29 14.43 -63.62
CA ASP A 52 -8.62 12.98 -63.64
C ASP A 52 -10.15 12.76 -63.57
N ILE A 53 -10.73 12.24 -64.65
CA ILE A 53 -12.19 12.05 -64.86
C ILE A 53 -12.71 10.70 -64.29
N LEU A 54 -12.22 10.20 -63.19
CA LEU A 54 -12.79 8.97 -62.59
C LEU A 54 -12.53 8.96 -61.07
N GLY A 55 -13.47 9.52 -60.31
CA GLY A 55 -13.44 9.49 -58.83
C GLY A 55 -14.76 8.96 -58.28
N PHE A 56 -14.77 7.78 -57.73
CA PHE A 56 -15.84 7.32 -56.82
C PHE A 56 -15.49 7.86 -55.41
N ALA A 57 -15.98 9.05 -55.06
CA ALA A 57 -15.93 9.55 -53.70
C ALA A 57 -17.11 9.01 -52.91
N ALA A 58 -16.89 8.41 -51.76
CA ALA A 58 -17.91 7.86 -50.86
C ALA A 58 -18.77 8.94 -50.17
N ILE A 59 -18.33 10.21 -50.19
CA ILE A 59 -19.08 11.38 -49.69
C ILE A 59 -18.99 12.51 -50.75
N SER A 60 -20.08 13.25 -50.92
CA SER A 60 -20.11 14.40 -51.83
C SER A 60 -19.36 15.60 -51.21
N GLU A 61 -18.79 16.42 -52.05
CA GLU A 61 -18.07 17.65 -51.67
C GLU A 61 -19.00 18.65 -50.99
N ASP A 62 -20.27 18.70 -51.40
CA ASP A 62 -21.31 19.50 -50.77
C ASP A 62 -21.57 19.09 -49.33
N GLU A 63 -21.50 17.80 -49.03
CA GLU A 63 -21.69 17.27 -47.67
C GLU A 63 -20.49 17.63 -46.77
N VAL A 64 -19.26 17.58 -47.26
CA VAL A 64 -18.06 18.02 -46.54
C VAL A 64 -18.08 19.54 -46.33
N GLY A 65 -18.50 20.29 -47.34
CA GLY A 65 -18.71 21.75 -47.25
C GLY A 65 -19.73 22.13 -46.19
N ALA A 66 -20.82 21.38 -46.09
CA ALA A 66 -21.83 21.58 -45.04
C ALA A 66 -21.31 21.24 -43.64
N LEU A 67 -20.46 20.20 -43.50
CA LEU A 67 -19.83 19.84 -42.24
C LEU A 67 -18.84 20.88 -41.71
N LEU A 68 -18.22 21.64 -42.61
CA LEU A 68 -17.31 22.73 -42.26
C LEU A 68 -17.98 24.12 -42.19
N GLU A 69 -19.33 24.16 -42.28
CA GLU A 69 -20.11 25.44 -42.38
C GLU A 69 -19.61 26.34 -43.52
N ALA A 70 -18.89 25.76 -44.48
CA ALA A 70 -18.37 26.49 -45.62
C ALA A 70 -19.36 26.40 -46.75
N ARG A 71 -19.78 27.54 -47.29
CA ARG A 71 -20.33 27.61 -48.64
C ARG A 71 -19.23 27.21 -49.64
N ALA A 72 -19.00 25.89 -49.77
CA ALA A 72 -18.13 25.37 -50.80
C ALA A 72 -18.79 25.68 -52.18
N ARG A 73 -18.21 26.60 -52.93
CA ARG A 73 -18.46 26.70 -54.35
C ARG A 73 -17.80 25.51 -55.01
N SER A 74 -18.46 24.85 -55.92
CA SER A 74 -17.99 23.60 -56.57
C SER A 74 -16.76 23.77 -57.49
N ASP A 75 -16.22 24.95 -57.62
CA ASP A 75 -15.04 25.28 -58.46
C ASP A 75 -13.98 26.01 -57.62
N ALA A 76 -13.28 25.23 -56.73
CA ALA A 76 -12.17 25.81 -55.99
C ALA A 76 -11.02 26.19 -56.96
N THR A 77 -10.66 27.47 -56.95
CA THR A 77 -9.60 28.03 -57.74
C THR A 77 -8.33 28.28 -56.91
N VAL A 78 -7.20 28.52 -57.56
CA VAL A 78 -5.96 28.95 -56.88
C VAL A 78 -6.19 30.18 -56.00
N ALA A 79 -7.09 31.10 -56.43
CA ALA A 79 -7.45 32.27 -55.68
C ALA A 79 -8.19 31.92 -54.34
N ASP A 80 -8.93 30.84 -54.30
CA ASP A 80 -9.57 30.38 -53.05
C ASP A 80 -8.56 29.85 -52.04
N VAL A 81 -7.50 29.17 -52.49
CA VAL A 81 -6.39 28.72 -51.62
C VAL A 81 -5.66 29.94 -51.04
N GLU A 82 -5.35 30.96 -51.85
CA GLU A 82 -4.68 32.19 -51.37
C GLU A 82 -5.55 32.98 -50.37
N LEU A 83 -6.90 32.92 -50.50
CA LEU A 83 -7.80 33.55 -49.54
C LEU A 83 -7.75 32.79 -48.20
N ILE A 84 -7.83 31.45 -48.22
CA ILE A 84 -7.72 30.62 -47.03
C ILE A 84 -6.38 30.80 -46.32
N ASP A 85 -5.27 30.91 -47.10
CA ASP A 85 -3.95 31.15 -46.52
C ASP A 85 -3.88 32.49 -45.77
N ARG A 86 -4.47 33.56 -46.31
CA ARG A 86 -4.57 34.89 -45.62
C ARG A 86 -5.43 34.81 -44.34
N GLU A 87 -6.58 34.10 -44.38
CA GLU A 87 -7.39 33.91 -43.21
C GLU A 87 -6.61 33.10 -42.14
N LEU A 88 -5.86 32.12 -42.54
CA LEU A 88 -5.04 31.32 -41.65
C LEU A 88 -3.93 32.13 -40.98
N GLU A 89 -3.16 32.91 -41.75
CA GLU A 89 -2.14 33.82 -41.21
C GLU A 89 -2.73 34.85 -40.25
N GLY A 90 -3.89 35.42 -40.55
CA GLY A 90 -4.61 36.36 -39.65
C GLY A 90 -5.00 35.68 -38.33
N LEU A 91 -5.57 34.49 -38.39
CA LEU A 91 -5.96 33.72 -37.21
C LEU A 91 -4.77 33.27 -36.36
N GLU A 92 -3.63 32.89 -36.99
CA GLU A 92 -2.39 32.52 -36.28
C GLU A 92 -1.83 33.69 -35.49
N LEU A 93 -1.81 34.89 -36.09
CA LEU A 93 -1.43 36.14 -35.39
C LEU A 93 -2.38 36.47 -34.22
N GLU A 94 -3.69 36.25 -34.38
CA GLU A 94 -4.66 36.44 -33.31
C GLU A 94 -4.42 35.45 -32.16
N ILE A 95 -4.20 34.16 -32.45
CA ILE A 95 -3.92 33.13 -31.46
C ILE A 95 -2.63 33.44 -30.70
N ASP A 96 -1.54 33.76 -31.40
CA ASP A 96 -0.24 34.08 -30.79
C ASP A 96 -0.37 35.31 -29.85
N GLY A 97 -1.04 36.37 -30.30
CA GLY A 97 -1.26 37.56 -29.47
C GLY A 97 -2.11 37.26 -28.22
N ARG A 98 -3.18 36.47 -28.36
CA ARG A 98 -4.01 36.04 -27.22
C ARG A 98 -3.26 35.13 -26.26
N VAL A 99 -2.36 34.25 -26.77
CA VAL A 99 -1.52 33.40 -25.95
C VAL A 99 -0.53 34.24 -25.14
N GLU A 100 0.12 35.23 -25.76
CA GLU A 100 1.06 36.12 -25.06
C GLU A 100 0.36 36.90 -23.95
N GLN A 101 -0.82 37.45 -24.24
CA GLN A 101 -1.62 38.15 -23.23
C GLN A 101 -2.06 37.21 -22.09
N SER A 102 -2.41 35.96 -22.40
CA SER A 102 -2.79 34.99 -21.39
C SER A 102 -1.61 34.65 -20.46
N ASP A 103 -0.40 34.53 -20.99
CA ASP A 103 0.80 34.28 -20.20
C ASP A 103 1.12 35.47 -19.28
N LEU A 104 1.02 36.72 -19.79
CA LEU A 104 1.18 37.94 -18.99
C LEU A 104 0.19 38.02 -17.82
N HIS A 105 -1.04 37.49 -17.97
CA HIS A 105 -2.05 37.42 -16.93
C HIS A 105 -1.96 36.15 -16.09
N GLY A 106 -0.98 35.27 -16.30
CA GLY A 106 -0.77 34.03 -15.55
C GLY A 106 -1.84 32.96 -15.83
N ILE A 107 -2.56 33.06 -16.95
CA ILE A 107 -3.57 32.09 -17.35
C ILE A 107 -2.87 30.88 -17.99
N ARG A 108 -3.11 29.70 -17.43
CA ARG A 108 -2.49 28.47 -17.91
C ARG A 108 -3.35 27.80 -18.96
N LEU A 109 -2.78 27.59 -20.14
CA LEU A 109 -3.41 26.91 -21.27
C LEU A 109 -2.89 25.46 -21.35
N PRO A 110 -3.76 24.42 -21.24
CA PRO A 110 -3.32 23.01 -21.11
C PRO A 110 -2.41 22.53 -22.23
N ILE A 111 -2.65 22.95 -23.48
CA ILE A 111 -1.84 22.53 -24.61
C ILE A 111 -0.41 23.12 -24.55
N LEU A 112 -0.27 24.35 -24.07
CA LEU A 112 1.04 24.98 -23.87
C LEU A 112 1.76 24.46 -22.65
N GLU A 113 1.00 24.16 -21.58
CA GLU A 113 1.55 23.42 -20.44
C GLU A 113 2.14 22.06 -20.86
N LEU A 114 1.39 21.32 -21.68
CA LEU A 114 1.87 20.05 -22.23
C LEU A 114 3.14 20.26 -23.05
N ALA A 115 3.12 21.23 -23.97
CA ALA A 115 4.27 21.56 -24.82
C ALA A 115 5.52 21.90 -23.99
N GLY A 116 5.37 22.75 -22.97
CA GLY A 116 6.49 23.11 -22.08
C GLY A 116 7.02 21.96 -21.25
N ARG A 117 6.14 21.03 -20.77
CA ARG A 117 6.53 19.89 -19.94
C ARG A 117 7.26 18.81 -20.71
N PHE A 118 6.85 18.57 -21.97
CA PHE A 118 7.42 17.55 -22.84
C PHE A 118 8.38 18.12 -23.89
N ALA A 119 8.67 19.42 -23.83
CA ALA A 119 9.53 20.14 -24.78
C ALA A 119 9.11 19.93 -26.25
N LEU A 120 7.80 20.02 -26.53
CA LEU A 120 7.24 19.86 -27.85
C LEU A 120 7.48 21.10 -28.70
N SER A 121 7.85 20.90 -29.95
CA SER A 121 7.89 21.96 -30.99
C SER A 121 6.47 22.38 -31.41
N PRO A 122 6.28 23.58 -31.99
CA PRO A 122 4.99 24.00 -32.54
C PRO A 122 4.38 22.97 -33.52
N LEU A 123 5.21 22.39 -34.39
CA LEU A 123 4.79 21.36 -35.35
C LEU A 123 4.32 20.05 -34.64
N GLU A 124 5.00 19.65 -33.56
CA GLU A 124 4.53 18.50 -32.75
C GLU A 124 3.18 18.76 -32.09
N MET A 125 2.94 20.00 -31.63
CA MET A 125 1.64 20.40 -31.08
C MET A 125 0.55 20.35 -32.14
N ASP A 126 0.83 20.83 -33.37
CA ASP A 126 -0.11 20.77 -34.48
C ASP A 126 -0.45 19.34 -34.88
N LEU A 127 0.55 18.46 -34.95
CA LEU A 127 0.34 17.02 -35.20
C LEU A 127 -0.51 16.37 -34.11
N LEU A 128 -0.25 16.70 -32.82
CA LEU A 128 -1.05 16.23 -31.70
C LEU A 128 -2.48 16.73 -31.80
N PHE A 129 -2.68 18.01 -32.13
CA PHE A 129 -4.00 18.62 -32.24
C PHE A 129 -4.82 18.01 -33.39
N ALA A 130 -4.19 17.74 -34.54
CA ALA A 130 -4.87 17.08 -35.65
C ALA A 130 -5.42 15.69 -35.25
N CYS A 131 -4.75 14.98 -34.33
CA CYS A 131 -5.24 13.72 -33.80
C CYS A 131 -6.29 13.91 -32.69
N LEU A 132 -6.18 14.99 -31.91
CA LEU A 132 -7.13 15.33 -30.84
C LEU A 132 -8.49 15.78 -31.38
N ALA A 133 -8.52 16.43 -32.56
CA ALA A 133 -9.75 16.99 -33.14
C ALA A 133 -10.90 15.97 -33.22
N VAL A 134 -10.60 14.69 -33.50
CA VAL A 134 -11.60 13.62 -33.57
C VAL A 134 -12.23 13.32 -32.19
N GLU A 135 -11.46 13.45 -31.13
CA GLU A 135 -11.97 13.28 -29.75
C GLU A 135 -12.86 14.46 -29.30
N LEU A 136 -12.68 15.63 -29.95
CA LEU A 136 -13.45 16.83 -29.64
C LEU A 136 -14.78 16.88 -30.40
N ASP A 137 -14.76 16.50 -31.68
CA ASP A 137 -15.94 16.54 -32.55
C ASP A 137 -15.94 15.41 -33.57
N ARG A 138 -17.00 14.61 -33.55
CA ARG A 138 -17.18 13.45 -34.43
C ARG A 138 -17.27 13.82 -35.93
N ARG A 139 -17.54 15.09 -36.28
CA ARG A 139 -17.53 15.54 -37.68
C ARG A 139 -16.17 15.24 -38.37
N TYR A 140 -15.07 15.32 -37.62
CA TYR A 140 -13.73 15.05 -38.16
C TYR A 140 -13.54 13.59 -38.57
N GLU A 141 -14.24 12.63 -37.97
CA GLU A 141 -14.23 11.23 -38.43
C GLU A 141 -14.61 11.13 -39.92
N ARG A 142 -15.64 11.86 -40.32
CA ARG A 142 -16.14 11.85 -41.71
C ARG A 142 -15.23 12.61 -42.65
N ILE A 143 -14.72 13.76 -42.22
CA ILE A 143 -13.81 14.60 -43.00
C ILE A 143 -12.50 13.84 -43.26
N TYR A 144 -11.95 13.16 -42.26
CA TYR A 144 -10.74 12.35 -42.41
C TYR A 144 -10.99 11.15 -43.35
N GLY A 145 -12.14 10.49 -43.21
CA GLY A 145 -12.55 9.42 -44.13
C GLY A 145 -12.59 9.91 -45.57
N PHE A 146 -13.14 11.10 -45.83
CA PHE A 146 -13.15 11.72 -47.17
C PHE A 146 -11.72 12.03 -47.70
N LEU A 147 -10.86 12.60 -46.87
CA LEU A 147 -9.47 12.91 -47.25
C LEU A 147 -8.62 11.66 -47.48
N HIS A 148 -8.98 10.55 -46.86
CA HIS A 148 -8.35 9.25 -47.10
C HIS A 148 -8.92 8.49 -48.31
N ASP A 149 -10.01 8.99 -48.87
CA ASP A 149 -10.84 8.26 -49.87
C ASP A 149 -11.29 6.88 -49.36
N ASP A 150 -11.50 6.77 -48.02
CA ASP A 150 -11.86 5.54 -47.34
C ASP A 150 -12.62 5.88 -46.03
N MET A 151 -13.94 5.72 -46.05
CA MET A 151 -14.81 6.03 -44.92
C MET A 151 -14.62 5.15 -43.69
N SER A 152 -13.88 4.07 -43.81
CA SER A 152 -13.50 3.23 -42.67
C SER A 152 -12.38 3.83 -41.84
N ARG A 153 -11.59 4.76 -42.43
CA ARG A 153 -10.45 5.44 -41.81
C ARG A 153 -10.87 6.71 -41.10
N ARG A 154 -11.36 6.57 -39.89
CA ARG A 154 -11.92 7.67 -39.09
C ARG A 154 -10.90 8.50 -38.32
N LEU A 155 -9.66 8.00 -38.18
CA LEU A 155 -8.55 8.69 -37.52
C LEU A 155 -7.61 9.32 -38.53
N ALA A 156 -6.93 10.38 -38.12
CA ALA A 156 -5.85 10.96 -38.95
C ALA A 156 -4.73 9.93 -39.12
N SER A 157 -4.35 9.64 -40.35
CA SER A 157 -3.11 8.91 -40.59
C SER A 157 -1.90 9.84 -40.42
N ALA A 158 -0.73 9.26 -40.18
CA ALA A 158 0.52 10.02 -40.11
C ALA A 158 0.75 10.92 -41.35
N GLY A 159 0.42 10.40 -42.55
CA GLY A 159 0.51 11.14 -43.79
C GLY A 159 -0.47 12.29 -43.89
N LEU A 160 -1.71 12.09 -43.48
CA LEU A 160 -2.72 13.14 -43.47
C LEU A 160 -2.39 14.24 -42.47
N ALA A 161 -2.02 13.90 -41.23
CA ALA A 161 -1.64 14.90 -40.22
C ALA A 161 -0.44 15.76 -40.69
N ILE A 162 0.60 15.13 -41.30
CA ILE A 162 1.72 15.85 -41.89
C ILE A 162 1.25 16.76 -43.01
N ALA A 163 0.37 16.30 -43.92
CA ALA A 163 -0.11 17.09 -45.05
C ALA A 163 -0.99 18.29 -44.61
N LEU A 164 -1.67 18.20 -43.46
CA LEU A 164 -2.44 19.31 -42.87
C LEU A 164 -1.53 20.40 -42.26
N CYS A 165 -0.37 19.97 -41.71
CA CYS A 165 0.51 20.88 -40.95
C CYS A 165 1.71 21.39 -41.74
N CYS A 166 2.05 20.78 -42.90
CA CYS A 166 3.25 21.08 -43.64
C CYS A 166 2.93 21.40 -45.12
N ASP A 167 3.44 22.53 -45.61
CA ASP A 167 3.19 23.00 -46.95
C ASP A 167 4.23 22.54 -47.97
N THR A 168 5.48 22.45 -47.55
CA THR A 168 6.59 22.09 -48.43
C THR A 168 7.03 20.62 -48.23
N ILE A 169 7.61 20.02 -49.27
CA ILE A 169 8.21 18.68 -49.19
C ILE A 169 9.29 18.59 -48.09
N GLY A 170 10.08 19.68 -47.93
CA GLY A 170 11.13 19.77 -46.90
C GLY A 170 10.56 19.65 -45.49
N GLU A 171 9.50 20.42 -45.18
CA GLU A 171 8.78 20.35 -43.91
C GLU A 171 8.15 18.98 -43.68
N GLN A 172 7.53 18.37 -44.70
CA GLN A 172 6.94 17.04 -44.63
C GLN A 172 7.98 15.96 -44.32
N LEU A 173 9.21 16.10 -44.87
CA LEU A 173 10.30 15.19 -44.57
C LEU A 173 10.80 15.37 -43.11
N SER A 174 10.94 16.60 -42.63
CA SER A 174 11.29 16.91 -41.25
C SER A 174 10.20 16.44 -40.26
N ALA A 175 8.94 16.64 -40.60
CA ALA A 175 7.81 16.17 -39.77
C ALA A 175 7.78 14.64 -39.57
N ARG A 176 8.28 13.86 -40.54
CA ARG A 176 8.40 12.40 -40.40
C ARG A 176 9.37 12.00 -39.29
N GLU A 177 10.41 12.81 -39.03
CA GLU A 177 11.37 12.56 -37.94
C GLU A 177 10.73 12.74 -36.59
N LEU A 178 9.75 13.66 -36.43
CA LEU A 178 9.00 13.91 -35.22
C LEU A 178 8.05 12.74 -34.82
N LEU A 179 7.80 11.83 -35.75
CA LEU A 179 7.04 10.61 -35.52
C LEU A 179 7.96 9.38 -35.30
N ASN A 180 9.27 9.54 -35.15
CA ASN A 180 10.17 8.46 -34.78
C ASN A 180 9.90 7.97 -33.34
N ALA A 181 10.29 6.71 -33.05
CA ALA A 181 10.07 6.12 -31.74
C ALA A 181 10.74 6.89 -30.58
N GLN A 182 11.81 7.61 -30.89
CA GLN A 182 12.57 8.42 -29.92
C GLN A 182 12.14 9.89 -29.89
N ALA A 183 11.26 10.32 -30.82
CA ALA A 183 10.72 11.67 -30.79
C ALA A 183 9.68 11.87 -29.67
N PRO A 184 9.58 13.07 -29.08
CA PRO A 184 8.76 13.33 -27.89
C PRO A 184 7.33 12.80 -27.96
N LEU A 185 6.63 13.00 -29.08
CA LEU A 185 5.24 12.54 -29.23
C LEU A 185 5.07 11.03 -28.99
N ARG A 186 6.01 10.24 -29.48
CA ARG A 186 5.96 8.77 -29.34
C ARG A 186 6.73 8.26 -28.14
N HIS A 187 7.85 8.89 -27.83
CA HIS A 187 8.69 8.52 -26.70
C HIS A 187 7.91 8.63 -25.38
N TYR A 188 7.21 9.75 -25.17
CA TYR A 188 6.35 9.95 -23.98
C TYR A 188 4.96 9.36 -24.13
N ARG A 189 4.69 8.62 -25.22
CA ARG A 189 3.38 8.02 -25.50
C ARG A 189 2.24 9.05 -25.47
N LEU A 190 2.47 10.23 -26.04
CA LEU A 190 1.44 11.26 -26.20
C LEU A 190 0.56 10.91 -27.40
N LEU A 191 1.17 10.34 -28.46
CA LEU A 191 0.55 9.77 -29.64
C LEU A 191 0.96 8.32 -29.86
N GLU A 192 0.02 7.51 -30.26
CA GLU A 192 0.22 6.13 -30.66
C GLU A 192 -0.02 5.97 -32.17
N LEU A 193 0.91 5.34 -32.88
CA LEU A 193 0.67 4.81 -34.24
C LEU A 193 0.02 3.45 -34.10
N VAL A 194 -1.26 3.36 -34.41
CA VAL A 194 -2.03 2.12 -34.30
C VAL A 194 -1.52 1.13 -35.35
N ASP A 195 -1.06 -0.03 -34.90
CA ASP A 195 -0.64 -1.12 -35.78
C ASP A 195 -1.80 -2.11 -35.89
N ASP A 196 -2.36 -2.24 -37.10
CA ASP A 196 -3.44 -3.17 -37.42
C ASP A 196 -2.95 -4.59 -37.73
N GLY A 197 -1.66 -4.86 -37.52
CA GLY A 197 -1.02 -6.14 -37.82
C GLY A 197 -0.83 -6.41 -39.32
N SER A 198 -1.19 -5.44 -40.18
CA SER A 198 -0.97 -5.50 -41.63
C SER A 198 0.38 -4.87 -42.00
N ALA A 199 0.88 -5.18 -43.21
CA ALA A 199 2.09 -4.56 -43.76
C ALA A 199 1.87 -3.08 -44.17
N THR A 200 1.03 -2.35 -43.45
CA THR A 200 0.63 -0.96 -43.75
C THR A 200 1.82 -0.02 -43.65
N PRO A 201 2.13 0.77 -44.72
CA PRO A 201 3.20 1.76 -44.67
C PRO A 201 3.01 2.74 -43.52
N ARG A 202 4.09 3.18 -42.87
CA ARG A 202 4.05 4.03 -41.69
C ARG A 202 3.19 5.29 -41.86
N LEU A 203 3.25 5.95 -43.03
CA LEU A 203 2.44 7.14 -43.31
C LEU A 203 0.94 6.87 -43.42
N SER A 204 0.56 5.65 -43.72
CA SER A 204 -0.85 5.24 -43.81
C SER A 204 -1.40 4.72 -42.47
N ARG A 205 -0.56 4.57 -41.43
CA ARG A 205 -1.01 4.12 -40.11
C ARG A 205 -1.80 5.21 -39.40
N PRO A 206 -2.97 4.88 -38.83
CA PRO A 206 -3.74 5.84 -38.05
C PRO A 206 -3.00 6.20 -36.75
N MET A 207 -3.20 7.44 -36.32
CA MET A 207 -2.65 7.98 -35.07
C MET A 207 -3.77 8.24 -34.08
N ARG A 208 -3.51 7.94 -32.83
CA ARG A 208 -4.44 8.19 -31.72
C ARG A 208 -3.72 8.89 -30.58
N VAL A 209 -4.39 9.86 -29.97
CA VAL A 209 -3.94 10.50 -28.72
C VAL A 209 -4.16 9.52 -27.57
N ASP A 210 -3.22 9.46 -26.62
CA ASP A 210 -3.42 8.70 -25.39
C ASP A 210 -4.60 9.30 -24.59
N GLU A 211 -5.49 8.45 -24.06
CA GLU A 211 -6.72 8.87 -23.37
C GLU A 211 -6.45 9.85 -22.22
N ARG A 212 -5.40 9.60 -21.42
CA ARG A 212 -5.00 10.49 -20.34
C ARG A 212 -4.55 11.87 -20.85
N ILE A 213 -3.84 11.89 -21.98
CA ILE A 213 -3.38 13.15 -22.60
C ILE A 213 -4.55 13.93 -23.18
N ALA A 214 -5.51 13.25 -23.84
CA ALA A 214 -6.73 13.90 -24.31
C ALA A 214 -7.51 14.53 -23.15
N SER A 215 -7.73 13.78 -22.06
CA SER A 215 -8.38 14.30 -20.84
C SER A 215 -7.65 15.49 -20.24
N PHE A 216 -6.30 15.45 -20.18
CA PHE A 216 -5.49 16.56 -19.68
C PHE A 216 -5.67 17.85 -20.54
N LEU A 217 -5.66 17.68 -21.85
CA LEU A 217 -5.85 18.82 -22.79
C LEU A 217 -7.25 19.45 -22.66
N LEU A 218 -8.25 18.65 -22.25
CA LEU A 218 -9.61 19.12 -21.95
C LEU A 218 -9.75 19.73 -20.55
N GLY A 219 -8.66 19.81 -19.77
CA GLY A 219 -8.64 20.42 -18.44
C GLY A 219 -8.88 19.43 -17.29
N ASP A 220 -9.03 18.13 -17.57
CA ASP A 220 -9.13 17.11 -16.52
C ASP A 220 -7.78 16.89 -15.84
N ARG A 221 -7.76 17.11 -14.53
CA ARG A 221 -6.56 16.94 -13.68
C ARG A 221 -6.55 15.62 -12.93
N ALA A 222 -7.52 14.72 -13.17
CA ALA A 222 -7.55 13.40 -12.55
C ALA A 222 -6.31 12.59 -12.94
N LEU A 223 -5.90 11.67 -12.06
CA LEU A 223 -4.77 10.77 -12.33
C LEU A 223 -5.11 9.77 -13.44
N ASP A 224 -4.08 9.29 -14.13
CA ASP A 224 -4.20 8.20 -15.10
C ASP A 224 -4.90 6.99 -14.46
N ALA A 225 -6.04 6.58 -15.00
CA ALA A 225 -6.89 5.51 -14.46
C ALA A 225 -6.14 4.17 -14.31
N ARG A 226 -5.08 3.95 -15.13
CA ARG A 226 -4.25 2.75 -15.10
C ARG A 226 -3.42 2.61 -13.82
N ILE A 227 -3.07 3.73 -13.18
CA ILE A 227 -2.22 3.78 -11.97
C ILE A 227 -2.91 4.42 -10.76
N ALA A 228 -4.04 5.08 -10.93
CA ALA A 228 -4.72 5.87 -9.90
C ALA A 228 -4.97 5.10 -8.58
N ARG A 229 -5.28 3.80 -8.67
CA ARG A 229 -5.55 2.96 -7.49
C ARG A 229 -4.30 2.67 -6.64
N GLN A 230 -3.11 2.84 -7.20
CA GLN A 230 -1.83 2.55 -6.54
C GLN A 230 -1.17 3.81 -5.98
N VAL A 231 -1.64 4.99 -6.40
CA VAL A 231 -1.05 6.29 -6.05
C VAL A 231 -1.71 6.86 -4.80
N THR A 232 -0.89 7.23 -3.83
CA THR A 232 -1.27 8.07 -2.69
C THR A 232 -0.71 9.47 -2.90
N TRP A 233 -1.57 10.48 -2.81
CA TRP A 233 -1.21 11.87 -3.06
C TRP A 233 -0.87 12.60 -1.77
N TYR A 234 0.27 13.29 -1.72
CA TYR A 234 0.66 14.18 -0.62
C TYR A 234 0.67 15.62 -1.13
N GLU A 235 -0.26 16.41 -0.64
CA GLU A 235 -0.41 17.79 -1.07
C GLU A 235 0.74 18.68 -0.56
N ALA A 236 1.14 19.63 -1.41
CA ALA A 236 2.07 20.69 -1.03
C ALA A 236 1.29 21.76 -0.26
N VAL A 237 1.37 21.73 1.06
CA VAL A 237 0.89 22.85 1.89
C VAL A 237 2.15 23.66 2.26
N LEU A 238 2.36 24.79 1.60
CA LEU A 238 3.49 25.68 1.89
C LEU A 238 3.35 26.23 3.33
N GLU A 239 3.67 25.42 4.32
CA GLU A 239 3.95 25.91 5.64
C GLU A 239 5.31 26.63 5.59
N LEU A 240 5.29 27.95 5.73
CA LEU A 240 6.50 28.74 5.98
C LEU A 240 7.08 28.29 7.32
N ALA A 241 7.90 27.24 7.27
CA ALA A 241 8.69 26.83 8.43
C ALA A 241 9.66 27.98 8.74
N GLY A 242 9.32 28.77 9.74
CA GLY A 242 10.28 29.67 10.36
C GLY A 242 11.52 28.87 10.85
N PRO A 243 12.69 29.50 10.98
CA PRO A 243 13.88 28.83 11.47
C PRO A 243 13.62 28.32 12.89
N ARG A 244 13.32 27.01 13.01
CA ARG A 244 13.34 26.29 14.28
C ARG A 244 14.73 25.67 14.44
N GLU A 245 15.34 25.85 15.57
CA GLU A 245 16.53 25.06 15.91
C GLU A 245 16.14 23.58 15.79
N PRO A 246 16.93 22.77 15.06
CA PRO A 246 16.64 21.35 14.90
C PRO A 246 16.71 20.69 16.27
N ARG A 247 15.56 20.27 16.78
CA ARG A 247 15.44 19.57 18.08
C ARG A 247 15.43 18.06 17.92
N HIS A 248 15.43 17.56 16.67
CA HIS A 248 15.15 16.16 16.39
C HIS A 248 15.99 15.64 15.20
N PRO A 249 16.56 14.41 15.23
CA PRO A 249 17.29 13.82 14.10
C PRO A 249 16.44 13.72 12.82
N ALA A 250 15.12 13.55 12.93
CA ALA A 250 14.21 13.61 11.79
C ALA A 250 14.12 15.02 11.18
N ASP A 251 14.36 16.07 11.97
CA ASP A 251 14.40 17.45 11.46
C ASP A 251 15.70 17.69 10.67
N GLU A 252 16.83 17.11 11.08
CA GLU A 252 18.07 17.14 10.29
C GLU A 252 17.89 16.44 8.92
N ALA A 253 17.23 15.29 8.89
CA ALA A 253 16.94 14.58 7.64
C ALA A 253 16.00 15.40 6.76
N LEU A 254 14.97 16.02 7.34
CA LEU A 254 14.03 16.90 6.64
C LEU A 254 14.75 18.11 6.06
N GLU A 255 15.58 18.80 6.87
CA GLU A 255 16.37 19.96 6.41
C GLU A 255 17.30 19.58 5.27
N ARG A 256 17.99 18.43 5.35
CA ARG A 256 18.84 17.92 4.25
C ARG A 256 18.03 17.70 2.99
N ILE A 257 16.85 17.07 3.08
CA ILE A 257 15.95 16.84 1.93
C ILE A 257 15.55 18.20 1.33
N VAL A 258 15.07 19.14 2.14
CA VAL A 258 14.65 20.46 1.68
C VAL A 258 15.79 21.24 1.04
N GLN A 259 16.99 21.20 1.64
CA GLN A 259 18.19 21.84 1.07
C GLN A 259 18.59 21.23 -0.29
N ILE A 260 18.56 19.89 -0.40
CA ILE A 260 18.88 19.19 -1.67
C ILE A 260 17.89 19.62 -2.77
N VAL A 261 16.60 19.64 -2.44
CA VAL A 261 15.55 20.00 -3.38
C VAL A 261 15.65 21.48 -3.80
N ARG A 262 15.79 22.40 -2.82
CA ARG A 262 15.94 23.83 -3.11
C ARG A 262 17.25 24.15 -3.82
N GLY A 263 18.35 23.52 -3.44
CA GLY A 263 19.64 23.70 -4.08
C GLY A 263 19.71 23.14 -5.51
N GLY A 264 18.93 22.11 -5.82
CA GLY A 264 18.75 21.57 -7.18
C GLY A 264 17.99 22.54 -8.08
N ALA A 265 17.01 23.23 -7.56
CA ALA A 265 16.22 24.24 -8.29
C ALA A 265 17.09 25.45 -8.70
N SER A 266 18.06 25.86 -7.84
CA SER A 266 18.88 27.06 -8.05
C SER A 266 20.04 26.86 -9.05
N ARG A 267 20.49 25.62 -9.28
CA ARG A 267 21.69 25.30 -10.10
C ARG A 267 21.38 24.62 -11.44
N GLY A 268 20.25 24.95 -12.07
CA GLY A 268 19.85 24.39 -13.36
C GLY A 268 19.51 22.90 -13.26
N ARG A 269 18.25 22.58 -12.98
CA ARG A 269 17.53 21.29 -13.07
C ARG A 269 18.38 20.01 -13.01
N ARG A 270 19.23 19.84 -11.97
CA ARG A 270 19.85 18.53 -11.72
C ARG A 270 18.77 17.58 -11.19
N LYS A 271 18.53 16.52 -11.93
CA LYS A 271 17.62 15.44 -11.54
C LYS A 271 18.18 14.71 -10.32
N SER A 272 17.36 14.44 -9.32
CA SER A 272 17.83 13.86 -8.06
C SER A 272 17.02 12.64 -7.68
N LEU A 273 17.71 11.55 -7.36
CA LEU A 273 17.16 10.37 -6.70
C LEU A 273 17.61 10.39 -5.23
N LEU A 274 16.68 10.59 -4.31
CA LEU A 274 16.93 10.56 -2.89
C LEU A 274 16.52 9.20 -2.34
N TYR A 275 17.48 8.42 -1.87
CA TYR A 275 17.20 7.13 -1.25
C TYR A 275 17.22 7.26 0.26
N LEU A 276 16.07 7.01 0.90
CA LEU A 276 15.88 7.00 2.34
C LEU A 276 16.24 5.60 2.85
N GLN A 277 17.43 5.49 3.43
CA GLN A 277 18.00 4.23 3.92
C GLN A 277 17.62 3.99 5.38
N ASN A 278 17.52 2.74 5.80
CA ASN A 278 17.09 2.28 7.13
C ASN A 278 15.67 2.73 7.50
N ALA A 279 14.90 3.08 6.50
CA ALA A 279 13.54 3.56 6.68
C ALA A 279 12.57 2.39 6.83
N ARG A 280 12.21 2.04 8.06
CA ARG A 280 11.00 1.25 8.28
C ARG A 280 9.80 2.04 7.78
N HIS A 281 8.85 1.36 7.14
CA HIS A 281 7.78 1.94 6.32
C HIS A 281 7.16 3.24 6.85
N ALA A 282 6.84 3.31 8.13
CA ALA A 282 6.15 4.47 8.71
C ALA A 282 7.04 5.72 8.86
N GLY A 283 8.33 5.56 9.14
CA GLY A 283 9.26 6.69 9.35
C GLY A 283 9.58 7.42 8.05
N ALA A 284 9.86 6.68 6.96
CA ALA A 284 10.11 7.27 5.65
C ALA A 284 8.88 7.99 5.10
N ASP A 285 7.71 7.38 5.24
CA ASP A 285 6.44 7.93 4.77
C ASP A 285 6.10 9.25 5.47
N ALA A 286 6.27 9.28 6.80
CA ALA A 286 6.11 10.47 7.60
C ALA A 286 7.11 11.57 7.21
N LEU A 287 8.37 11.22 6.97
CA LEU A 287 9.42 12.16 6.57
C LEU A 287 9.13 12.75 5.17
N VAL A 288 8.74 11.92 4.19
CA VAL A 288 8.39 12.39 2.85
C VAL A 288 7.12 13.24 2.88
N ARG A 289 6.12 12.89 3.68
CA ARG A 289 4.89 13.68 3.87
C ARG A 289 5.19 15.05 4.49
N ARG A 290 6.09 15.10 5.48
CA ARG A 290 6.57 16.37 6.05
C ARG A 290 7.37 17.18 5.03
N ALA A 291 8.22 16.51 4.25
CA ALA A 291 8.96 17.14 3.17
C ALA A 291 8.03 17.75 2.11
N ALA A 292 6.98 17.05 1.71
CA ALA A 292 5.98 17.55 0.76
C ALA A 292 5.35 18.88 1.21
N ARG A 293 5.12 19.07 2.51
CA ARG A 293 4.61 20.35 3.05
C ARG A 293 5.60 21.50 2.95
N CYS A 294 6.88 21.20 2.84
CA CYS A 294 7.97 22.19 2.73
C CYS A 294 8.43 22.40 1.27
N LEU A 295 7.93 21.58 0.34
CA LEU A 295 8.30 21.64 -1.06
C LEU A 295 7.27 22.41 -1.89
N PRO A 296 7.68 23.07 -2.98
CA PRO A 296 6.78 23.81 -3.86
C PRO A 296 5.99 22.88 -4.81
N MET A 297 6.04 21.58 -4.61
CA MET A 297 5.42 20.58 -5.47
C MET A 297 4.81 19.44 -4.64
N PRO A 298 3.68 18.86 -5.07
CA PRO A 298 3.12 17.69 -4.43
C PRO A 298 3.98 16.44 -4.67
N VAL A 299 3.71 15.37 -3.90
CA VAL A 299 4.41 14.10 -4.02
C VAL A 299 3.42 12.97 -4.30
N MET A 300 3.67 12.20 -5.34
CA MET A 300 2.95 10.97 -5.66
C MET A 300 3.69 9.78 -5.05
N ALA A 301 3.10 9.16 -4.04
CA ALA A 301 3.65 8.00 -3.36
C ALA A 301 3.02 6.71 -3.89
N VAL A 302 3.86 5.73 -4.21
CA VAL A 302 3.45 4.40 -4.70
C VAL A 302 4.30 3.34 -4.01
N ASP A 303 3.72 2.20 -3.72
CA ASP A 303 4.47 1.02 -3.29
C ASP A 303 5.09 0.32 -4.50
N ALA A 304 6.42 0.26 -4.55
CA ALA A 304 7.14 -0.32 -5.67
C ALA A 304 6.97 -1.85 -5.76
N GLU A 305 6.65 -2.54 -4.67
CA GLU A 305 6.32 -3.98 -4.70
C GLU A 305 5.00 -4.22 -5.44
N LEU A 306 3.98 -3.37 -5.23
CA LEU A 306 2.70 -3.49 -5.94
C LEU A 306 2.85 -3.28 -7.45
N LEU A 307 3.83 -2.47 -7.88
CA LEU A 307 4.13 -2.32 -9.31
C LEU A 307 4.70 -3.61 -9.91
N VAL A 308 5.41 -4.43 -9.11
CA VAL A 308 5.93 -5.74 -9.53
C VAL A 308 4.82 -6.78 -9.59
N GLU A 309 3.98 -6.85 -8.56
CA GLU A 309 2.89 -7.84 -8.46
C GLU A 309 1.82 -7.65 -9.53
N SER A 310 1.54 -6.40 -9.92
CA SER A 310 0.58 -6.07 -10.97
C SER A 310 1.00 -6.61 -12.36
N GLY A 311 2.26 -7.02 -12.54
CA GLY A 311 2.81 -7.56 -13.78
C GLY A 311 2.56 -9.07 -13.99
N GLU A 312 2.20 -9.84 -12.97
CA GLU A 312 2.07 -11.31 -13.07
C GLU A 312 0.70 -11.81 -13.57
N GLY A 313 -0.18 -10.95 -14.10
CA GLY A 313 -1.43 -11.39 -14.72
C GLY A 313 -2.33 -10.24 -15.17
N ARG A 314 -2.55 -10.03 -16.45
CA ARG A 314 -3.46 -9.07 -17.10
C ARG A 314 -3.27 -7.57 -16.83
N GLY A 315 -2.31 -7.15 -16.04
CA GLY A 315 -1.99 -5.73 -15.78
C GLY A 315 -0.54 -5.47 -16.12
N GLY A 316 -0.23 -4.49 -16.91
CA GLY A 316 1.04 -4.16 -17.54
C GLY A 316 2.34 -4.44 -16.76
N ASP A 317 3.42 -4.66 -17.47
CA ASP A 317 4.78 -4.85 -16.98
C ASP A 317 5.18 -3.71 -15.99
N PHE A 318 5.98 -4.03 -14.97
CA PHE A 318 6.58 -3.05 -14.03
C PHE A 318 7.12 -1.81 -14.75
N GLU A 319 7.82 -2.02 -15.87
CA GLU A 319 8.38 -0.94 -16.68
C GLU A 319 7.30 -0.03 -17.25
N GLN A 320 6.17 -0.57 -17.69
CA GLN A 320 5.05 0.20 -18.21
C GLN A 320 4.37 1.02 -17.10
N ASN A 321 4.10 0.42 -15.94
CA ASN A 321 3.48 1.10 -14.82
C ASN A 321 4.39 2.22 -14.28
N LEU A 322 5.69 1.94 -14.18
CA LEU A 322 6.69 2.93 -13.78
C LEU A 322 6.75 4.10 -14.77
N PHE A 323 6.71 3.81 -16.08
CA PHE A 323 6.67 4.84 -17.12
C PHE A 323 5.44 5.73 -16.98
N LEU A 324 4.24 5.17 -16.80
CA LEU A 324 3.00 5.92 -16.61
C LEU A 324 3.07 6.80 -15.35
N LEU A 325 3.63 6.27 -14.26
CA LEU A 325 3.82 7.01 -13.02
C LEU A 325 4.72 8.23 -13.21
N PHE A 326 5.85 8.08 -13.87
CA PHE A 326 6.76 9.20 -14.13
C PHE A 326 6.18 10.20 -15.13
N ARG A 327 5.44 9.74 -16.14
CA ARG A 327 4.71 10.60 -17.07
C ARG A 327 3.67 11.44 -16.33
N GLU A 328 2.91 10.82 -15.42
CA GLU A 328 1.93 11.53 -14.59
C GLU A 328 2.61 12.53 -13.65
N GLY A 329 3.78 12.17 -13.07
CA GLY A 329 4.61 13.10 -12.28
C GLY A 329 5.02 14.33 -13.08
N LEU A 330 5.38 14.16 -14.34
CA LEU A 330 5.72 15.26 -15.24
C LEU A 330 4.46 16.09 -15.58
N LEU A 331 3.31 15.44 -15.87
CA LEU A 331 2.03 16.10 -16.15
C LEU A 331 1.52 16.89 -14.95
N SER A 332 1.67 16.38 -13.73
CA SER A 332 1.17 17.00 -12.52
C SER A 332 2.20 17.88 -11.82
N GLN A 333 3.42 17.97 -12.35
CA GLN A 333 4.58 18.64 -11.71
C GLN A 333 4.83 18.12 -10.29
N ALA A 334 4.65 16.83 -10.08
CA ALA A 334 4.80 16.16 -8.80
C ALA A 334 6.14 15.42 -8.70
N ALA A 335 6.70 15.35 -7.51
CA ALA A 335 7.77 14.41 -7.19
C ALA A 335 7.21 12.98 -7.10
N VAL A 336 8.02 11.99 -7.44
CA VAL A 336 7.65 10.58 -7.36
C VAL A 336 8.29 9.97 -6.11
N TYR A 337 7.52 9.26 -5.30
CA TYR A 337 8.02 8.53 -4.15
C TYR A 337 7.71 7.03 -4.28
N LEU A 338 8.77 6.22 -4.35
CA LEU A 338 8.74 4.77 -4.45
C LEU A 338 9.04 4.15 -3.08
N ARG A 339 8.00 3.65 -2.40
CA ARG A 339 8.13 2.89 -1.15
C ARG A 339 8.68 1.50 -1.45
N ASN A 340 9.40 0.90 -0.50
CA ASN A 340 9.92 -0.48 -0.60
C ASN A 340 10.77 -0.73 -1.87
N LEU A 341 11.52 0.29 -2.29
CA LEU A 341 12.28 0.24 -3.54
C LEU A 341 13.35 -0.87 -3.52
N ASP A 342 14.01 -1.10 -2.38
CA ASP A 342 14.99 -2.16 -2.19
C ASP A 342 14.40 -3.55 -2.45
N ARG A 343 13.16 -3.80 -2.02
CA ARG A 343 12.44 -5.07 -2.23
C ARG A 343 12.01 -5.23 -3.69
N ALA A 344 11.45 -4.17 -4.26
CA ALA A 344 11.07 -4.18 -5.68
C ALA A 344 12.26 -4.45 -6.61
N LEU A 345 13.48 -4.10 -6.21
CA LEU A 345 14.70 -4.33 -6.96
C LEU A 345 15.39 -5.67 -6.65
N GLU A 346 14.83 -6.54 -5.80
CA GLU A 346 15.38 -7.87 -5.52
C GLU A 346 15.34 -8.82 -6.74
N PRO A 347 16.25 -9.81 -6.81
CA PRO A 347 16.15 -10.90 -7.79
C PRO A 347 14.88 -11.75 -7.59
N PRO A 348 14.30 -12.33 -8.66
CA PRO A 348 14.71 -12.20 -10.05
C PRO A 348 14.24 -10.90 -10.69
N GLY A 349 14.97 -10.41 -11.69
CA GLY A 349 14.58 -9.25 -12.52
C GLY A 349 14.96 -7.87 -11.97
N GLY A 350 15.53 -7.76 -10.77
CA GLY A 350 15.91 -6.48 -10.15
C GLY A 350 16.80 -5.59 -11.01
N ALA A 351 17.77 -6.17 -11.71
CA ALA A 351 18.66 -5.40 -12.61
C ALA A 351 17.91 -4.75 -13.80
N SER A 352 16.88 -5.42 -14.33
CA SER A 352 16.04 -4.84 -15.39
C SER A 352 15.18 -3.70 -14.84
N ARG A 353 14.54 -3.93 -13.68
CA ARG A 353 13.73 -2.93 -12.99
C ARG A 353 14.56 -1.69 -12.60
N TYR A 354 15.80 -1.91 -12.13
CA TYR A 354 16.71 -0.80 -11.84
C TYR A 354 17.04 0.04 -13.07
N ARG A 355 17.34 -0.60 -14.22
CA ARG A 355 17.57 0.12 -15.48
C ARG A 355 16.35 0.91 -15.93
N ALA A 356 15.14 0.33 -15.80
CA ALA A 356 13.90 1.04 -16.11
C ALA A 356 13.72 2.26 -15.20
N LEU A 357 13.98 2.13 -13.90
CA LEU A 357 13.95 3.25 -12.94
C LEU A 357 14.92 4.36 -13.32
N LEU A 358 16.17 4.03 -13.62
CA LEU A 358 17.17 5.02 -14.02
C LEU A 358 16.75 5.76 -15.30
N ARG A 359 16.22 5.04 -16.30
CA ARG A 359 15.73 5.63 -17.53
C ARG A 359 14.59 6.62 -17.25
N CYS A 360 13.53 6.19 -16.57
CA CYS A 360 12.39 7.05 -16.24
C CYS A 360 12.80 8.26 -15.39
N ALA A 361 13.63 8.05 -14.36
CA ALA A 361 14.12 9.12 -13.50
C ALA A 361 15.00 10.12 -14.26
N THR A 362 15.82 9.64 -15.22
CA THR A 362 16.69 10.49 -16.06
C THR A 362 15.88 11.25 -17.09
N GLU A 363 14.88 10.67 -17.70
CA GLU A 363 14.11 11.28 -18.78
C GLU A 363 13.00 12.18 -18.26
N MET A 364 12.19 11.71 -17.33
CA MET A 364 10.97 12.36 -16.87
C MET A 364 11.01 12.84 -15.42
N GLY A 365 11.88 12.27 -14.56
CA GLY A 365 11.96 12.63 -13.16
C GLY A 365 12.55 14.02 -12.95
N SER A 366 11.99 14.81 -12.03
CA SER A 366 12.60 16.01 -11.46
C SER A 366 13.26 15.65 -10.12
N ILE A 367 12.47 15.16 -9.18
CA ILE A 367 12.86 14.67 -7.87
C ILE A 367 12.18 13.33 -7.67
N VAL A 368 12.98 12.33 -7.34
CA VAL A 368 12.51 10.98 -7.06
C VAL A 368 12.94 10.61 -5.66
N PHE A 369 12.00 10.20 -4.82
CA PHE A 369 12.26 9.59 -3.54
C PHE A 369 12.16 8.08 -3.67
N GLY A 370 13.08 7.36 -3.05
CA GLY A 370 12.99 5.93 -2.84
C GLY A 370 13.19 5.61 -1.37
N SER A 371 12.50 4.64 -0.81
CA SER A 371 12.78 4.17 0.55
C SER A 371 13.02 2.68 0.59
N GLY A 372 13.84 2.24 1.55
CA GLY A 372 14.11 0.85 1.81
C GLY A 372 14.81 0.65 3.14
N GLU A 373 14.78 -0.56 3.64
CA GLU A 373 15.45 -0.94 4.89
C GLU A 373 16.94 -1.21 4.69
N ARG A 374 17.31 -1.61 3.47
CA ARG A 374 18.68 -2.02 3.14
C ARG A 374 19.53 -0.87 2.65
N ALA A 375 20.85 -1.02 2.85
CA ALA A 375 21.80 -0.12 2.23
C ALA A 375 21.70 -0.20 0.71
N TRP A 376 21.90 0.94 0.05
CA TRP A 376 21.95 0.99 -1.40
C TRP A 376 23.08 0.12 -1.95
N CYS A 377 22.74 -0.92 -2.68
CA CYS A 377 23.69 -1.90 -3.22
C CYS A 377 23.84 -1.84 -4.76
N TRP A 378 23.08 -0.96 -5.41
CA TRP A 378 23.11 -0.83 -6.87
C TRP A 378 24.20 0.13 -7.33
N GLN A 379 24.60 -0.03 -8.60
CA GLN A 379 25.57 0.87 -9.21
C GLN A 379 25.07 2.33 -9.16
N MET A 380 25.96 3.26 -8.82
CA MET A 380 25.61 4.68 -8.78
C MET A 380 25.20 5.17 -10.17
N PRO A 381 24.10 5.95 -10.28
CA PRO A 381 23.71 6.53 -11.54
C PRO A 381 24.73 7.56 -12.00
N SER A 382 24.87 7.68 -13.32
CA SER A 382 25.70 8.72 -13.96
C SER A 382 24.89 10.00 -14.22
N GLU A 383 25.57 11.11 -14.44
CA GLU A 383 24.92 12.37 -14.83
C GLU A 383 23.94 12.17 -16.01
N PRO A 384 22.80 12.87 -16.05
CA PRO A 384 22.41 14.00 -15.19
C PRO A 384 21.71 13.65 -13.86
N LEU A 385 21.51 12.38 -13.55
CA LEU A 385 20.84 11.93 -12.32
C LEU A 385 21.84 11.80 -11.18
N VAL A 386 21.57 12.47 -10.07
CA VAL A 386 22.39 12.42 -8.84
C VAL A 386 21.69 11.61 -7.77
N LEU A 387 22.29 10.50 -7.34
CA LEU A 387 21.84 9.76 -6.17
C LEU A 387 22.33 10.42 -4.89
N ARG A 388 21.43 10.58 -3.93
CA ARG A 388 21.73 11.01 -2.57
C ARG A 388 21.11 10.05 -1.59
N ILE A 389 21.92 9.53 -0.68
CA ILE A 389 21.47 8.62 0.37
C ILE A 389 21.25 9.45 1.63
N VAL A 390 20.06 9.34 2.20
CA VAL A 390 19.67 9.97 3.45
C VAL A 390 19.38 8.85 4.44
N GLU A 391 20.17 8.75 5.49
CA GLU A 391 19.93 7.78 6.54
C GLU A 391 18.79 8.26 7.43
N VAL A 392 17.74 7.45 7.54
CA VAL A 392 16.60 7.70 8.41
C VAL A 392 16.87 6.95 9.71
N ARG A 393 17.12 7.69 10.79
CA ARG A 393 17.27 7.09 12.10
C ARG A 393 15.90 6.83 12.70
N PRO A 394 15.68 5.69 13.37
CA PRO A 394 14.46 5.47 14.13
C PRO A 394 14.37 6.51 15.25
N ASP A 395 13.15 6.95 15.52
CA ASP A 395 12.89 7.88 16.60
C ASP A 395 13.31 7.26 17.95
N GLY A 396 14.06 8.01 18.76
CA GLY A 396 14.48 7.57 20.09
C GLY A 396 13.29 7.49 21.05
N VAL A 397 13.47 6.75 22.16
CA VAL A 397 12.43 6.62 23.18
C VAL A 397 12.10 7.99 23.81
N ASP A 398 13.12 8.83 24.04
CA ASP A 398 12.93 10.16 24.62
C ASP A 398 12.12 11.07 23.69
N GLU A 399 12.35 10.96 22.39
CA GLU A 399 11.64 11.71 21.36
C GLU A 399 10.17 11.28 21.25
N GLN A 400 9.91 9.97 21.32
CA GLN A 400 8.55 9.43 21.37
C GLN A 400 7.83 9.86 22.66
N LEU A 401 8.54 9.87 23.81
CA LEU A 401 7.99 10.34 25.07
C LEU A 401 7.56 11.81 24.98
N ASP A 402 8.41 12.67 24.44
CA ASP A 402 8.10 14.09 24.29
C ASP A 402 6.94 14.33 23.33
N ALA A 403 6.85 13.54 22.26
CA ALA A 403 5.72 13.58 21.34
C ALA A 403 4.41 13.16 22.02
N TRP A 404 4.43 12.06 22.77
CA TRP A 404 3.27 11.60 23.53
C TRP A 404 2.86 12.57 24.64
N ARG A 405 3.82 13.13 25.40
CA ARG A 405 3.54 14.17 26.40
C ARG A 405 2.88 15.39 25.77
N SER A 406 3.40 15.82 24.63
CA SER A 406 2.84 16.97 23.89
C SER A 406 1.43 16.68 23.35
N ALA A 407 1.21 15.50 22.78
CA ALA A 407 -0.09 15.11 22.22
C ALA A 407 -1.15 14.92 23.32
N SER A 408 -0.80 14.23 24.42
CA SER A 408 -1.70 13.95 25.55
C SER A 408 -1.81 15.12 26.55
N ARG A 409 -1.19 16.26 26.28
CA ARG A 409 -1.18 17.41 27.18
C ARG A 409 -0.78 17.06 28.63
N HIS A 410 0.13 16.09 28.79
CA HIS A 410 0.63 15.59 30.07
C HIS A 410 -0.45 14.85 30.93
N GLU A 411 -1.48 14.30 30.32
CA GLU A 411 -2.52 13.54 31.02
C GLU A 411 -2.05 12.16 31.51
N PHE A 412 -1.03 11.57 30.85
CA PHE A 412 -0.47 10.28 31.23
C PHE A 412 0.86 10.40 31.96
N GLY A 413 1.09 9.49 32.91
CA GLY A 413 2.38 9.38 33.61
C GLY A 413 3.47 8.79 32.71
N ASP A 414 4.73 9.09 33.00
CA ASP A 414 5.87 8.58 32.23
C ASP A 414 5.92 7.05 32.17
N ALA A 415 5.52 6.37 33.26
CA ALA A 415 5.46 4.91 33.28
C ALA A 415 4.45 4.34 32.25
N ASP A 416 3.28 4.99 32.12
CA ASP A 416 2.25 4.60 31.14
C ASP A 416 2.71 4.87 29.71
N LEU A 417 3.38 5.99 29.48
CA LEU A 417 3.94 6.34 28.19
C LEU A 417 5.09 5.40 27.78
N HIS A 418 6.00 5.06 28.69
CA HIS A 418 7.02 4.05 28.44
C HIS A 418 6.42 2.69 28.08
N HIS A 419 5.35 2.31 28.77
CA HIS A 419 4.62 1.08 28.51
C HIS A 419 3.98 1.13 27.10
N LEU A 420 3.34 2.25 26.75
CA LEU A 420 2.73 2.46 25.44
C LEU A 420 3.79 2.38 24.32
N ILE A 421 4.94 3.04 24.49
CA ILE A 421 6.04 3.02 23.51
C ILE A 421 6.65 1.63 23.37
N SER A 422 6.80 0.87 24.48
CA SER A 422 7.33 -0.48 24.45
C SER A 422 6.44 -1.44 23.66
N LEU A 423 5.11 -1.28 23.80
CA LEU A 423 4.12 -2.17 23.20
C LEU A 423 3.66 -1.70 21.83
N HIS A 424 3.70 -0.41 21.56
CA HIS A 424 3.24 0.19 20.30
C HIS A 424 4.27 1.23 19.82
N PRO A 425 5.42 0.78 19.30
CA PRO A 425 6.43 1.69 18.76
C PRO A 425 5.86 2.39 17.53
N LEU A 426 5.54 3.67 17.68
CA LEU A 426 5.02 4.51 16.60
C LEU A 426 6.06 5.56 16.22
N PRO A 427 6.16 5.93 14.94
CA PRO A 427 6.93 7.11 14.55
C PRO A 427 6.36 8.35 15.24
N VAL A 428 7.24 9.25 15.68
CA VAL A 428 6.86 10.52 16.31
C VAL A 428 5.80 11.27 15.51
N ALA A 429 5.92 11.26 14.18
CA ALA A 429 4.96 11.90 13.27
C ALA A 429 3.54 11.29 13.30
N ALA A 430 3.41 10.02 13.68
CA ALA A 430 2.12 9.33 13.75
C ALA A 430 1.41 9.53 15.09
N ILE A 431 2.14 9.90 16.14
CA ILE A 431 1.60 9.98 17.50
C ILE A 431 0.46 11.01 17.60
N ALA A 432 0.62 12.18 16.99
CA ALA A 432 -0.42 13.21 16.99
C ALA A 432 -1.69 12.76 16.22
N ASP A 433 -1.53 11.97 15.16
CA ASP A 433 -2.67 11.45 14.40
C ASP A 433 -3.43 10.38 15.21
N VAL A 434 -2.69 9.49 15.86
CA VAL A 434 -3.27 8.47 16.75
C VAL A 434 -4.03 9.12 17.90
N TRP A 435 -3.46 10.16 18.50
CA TRP A 435 -4.13 10.90 19.56
C TRP A 435 -5.44 11.53 19.10
N ARG A 436 -5.43 12.22 17.95
CA ARG A 436 -6.65 12.79 17.35
C ARG A 436 -7.72 11.74 17.04
N MET A 437 -7.29 10.56 16.56
CA MET A 437 -8.23 9.44 16.35
C MET A 437 -8.83 8.95 17.66
N ALA A 438 -8.04 8.89 18.74
CA ALA A 438 -8.53 8.51 20.05
C ALA A 438 -9.52 9.55 20.62
N GLU A 439 -9.24 10.85 20.47
CA GLU A 439 -10.18 11.93 20.83
C GLU A 439 -11.48 11.83 20.03
N ALA A 440 -11.42 11.55 18.72
CA ALA A 440 -12.60 11.38 17.89
C ALA A 440 -13.46 10.19 18.35
N MET A 441 -12.83 9.06 18.68
CA MET A 441 -13.54 7.87 19.19
C MET A 441 -14.25 8.15 20.52
N VAL A 442 -13.66 8.94 21.40
CA VAL A 442 -14.27 9.36 22.67
C VAL A 442 -15.44 10.33 22.44
N ALA A 443 -15.30 11.26 21.50
CA ALA A 443 -16.35 12.20 21.16
C ALA A 443 -17.63 11.50 20.63
N GLU A 444 -17.48 10.36 19.94
CA GLU A 444 -18.60 9.52 19.47
C GLU A 444 -19.34 8.82 20.62
N THR A 445 -18.64 8.49 21.73
CA THR A 445 -19.26 7.80 22.88
C THR A 445 -19.90 8.74 23.89
N GLY A 446 -19.63 10.04 23.83
CA GLY A 446 -20.36 11.09 24.58
C GLY A 446 -20.03 11.19 26.09
N ASP A 447 -19.19 10.33 26.65
CA ASP A 447 -19.04 10.19 28.11
C ASP A 447 -17.73 10.71 28.72
N ALA A 448 -16.72 11.07 27.94
CA ALA A 448 -15.43 11.46 28.47
C ALA A 448 -14.83 12.67 27.72
N VAL A 449 -14.05 13.48 28.47
CA VAL A 449 -13.36 14.67 27.92
C VAL A 449 -12.01 14.30 27.27
N SER A 450 -11.41 13.18 27.69
CA SER A 450 -10.10 12.72 27.22
C SER A 450 -10.04 11.19 27.07
N PRO A 451 -9.23 10.69 26.11
CA PRO A 451 -9.07 9.25 25.91
C PRO A 451 -8.39 8.56 27.09
N THR A 452 -8.88 7.38 27.44
CA THR A 452 -8.20 6.49 28.40
C THR A 452 -7.02 5.78 27.73
N LEU A 453 -6.04 5.31 28.52
CA LEU A 453 -4.88 4.58 28.02
C LEU A 453 -5.28 3.34 27.18
N ASP A 454 -6.36 2.64 27.57
CA ASP A 454 -6.84 1.46 26.84
C ASP A 454 -7.47 1.84 25.49
N GLN A 455 -8.17 2.98 25.42
CA GLN A 455 -8.67 3.52 24.15
C GLN A 455 -7.53 3.93 23.23
N VAL A 456 -6.49 4.59 23.76
CA VAL A 456 -5.28 4.92 22.98
C VAL A 456 -4.61 3.65 22.46
N LYS A 457 -4.45 2.60 23.29
CA LYS A 457 -3.92 1.29 22.84
C LYS A 457 -4.79 0.66 21.75
N GLN A 458 -6.11 0.80 21.85
CA GLN A 458 -7.02 0.30 20.82
C GLN A 458 -6.80 1.01 19.48
N VAL A 459 -6.65 2.33 19.51
CA VAL A 459 -6.36 3.10 18.29
C VAL A 459 -4.97 2.78 17.74
N CYS A 460 -3.94 2.63 18.59
CA CYS A 460 -2.61 2.19 18.15
C CYS A 460 -2.67 0.85 17.39
N ARG A 461 -3.46 -0.11 17.88
CA ARG A 461 -3.69 -1.40 17.20
C ARG A 461 -4.39 -1.23 15.84
N ALA A 462 -5.41 -0.38 15.78
CA ALA A 462 -6.13 -0.10 14.53
C ALA A 462 -5.22 0.63 13.52
N PHE A 463 -4.38 1.54 14.00
CA PHE A 463 -3.44 2.29 13.17
C PHE A 463 -2.34 1.40 12.57
N ALA A 464 -1.86 0.41 13.33
CA ALA A 464 -0.87 -0.56 12.85
C ALA A 464 -1.40 -1.43 11.68
N GLY A 465 -2.70 -1.43 11.43
CA GLY A 465 -3.33 -2.15 10.33
C GLY A 465 -3.58 -3.62 10.64
N THR A 466 -4.46 -4.23 9.85
CA THR A 466 -4.73 -5.67 9.95
C THR A 466 -3.89 -6.39 8.89
N PRO A 467 -2.97 -7.29 9.28
CA PRO A 467 -2.19 -8.03 8.30
C PRO A 467 -3.14 -8.92 7.47
N ALA A 468 -3.18 -8.67 6.17
CA ALA A 468 -3.93 -9.48 5.21
C ALA A 468 -3.10 -10.71 4.81
N SER A 469 -2.89 -11.66 5.75
CA SER A 469 -2.18 -12.89 5.46
C SER A 469 -3.11 -14.08 5.45
N THR A 470 -2.97 -14.92 4.42
CA THR A 470 -3.57 -16.26 4.37
C THR A 470 -2.78 -17.28 5.20
N LEU A 471 -1.55 -16.95 5.62
CA LEU A 471 -0.60 -17.84 6.29
C LEU A 471 -0.69 -17.79 7.82
N ALA A 472 -1.31 -16.76 8.39
CA ALA A 472 -1.47 -16.60 9.82
C ALA A 472 -2.92 -16.31 10.20
N ARG A 473 -3.40 -16.94 11.26
CA ARG A 473 -4.71 -16.66 11.83
C ARG A 473 -4.57 -15.67 12.98
N ARG A 474 -5.16 -14.50 12.85
CA ARG A 474 -5.29 -13.55 13.97
C ARG A 474 -6.23 -14.12 15.03
N ILE A 475 -5.78 -14.09 16.29
CA ILE A 475 -6.57 -14.46 17.46
C ILE A 475 -6.67 -13.23 18.35
N GLU A 476 -7.90 -12.82 18.66
CA GLU A 476 -8.16 -11.85 19.72
C GLU A 476 -8.08 -12.55 21.09
N PRO A 477 -7.26 -12.03 22.01
CA PRO A 477 -7.07 -12.67 23.31
C PRO A 477 -8.35 -12.60 24.14
N LYS A 478 -8.89 -13.77 24.54
CA LYS A 478 -10.08 -13.87 25.35
C LYS A 478 -9.79 -14.25 26.80
N HIS A 479 -8.68 -14.95 27.02
CA HIS A 479 -8.30 -15.47 28.34
C HIS A 479 -7.51 -14.46 29.17
N ARG A 480 -7.68 -14.54 30.49
CA ARG A 480 -7.01 -13.70 31.49
C ARG A 480 -6.19 -14.57 32.44
N TRP A 481 -5.34 -13.95 33.28
CA TRP A 481 -4.53 -14.67 34.29
C TRP A 481 -5.37 -15.56 35.22
N ALA A 482 -6.59 -15.15 35.53
CA ALA A 482 -7.51 -15.93 36.40
C ALA A 482 -7.95 -17.26 35.76
N ASP A 483 -7.94 -17.36 34.42
CA ASP A 483 -8.38 -18.56 33.71
C ASP A 483 -7.26 -19.60 33.60
N LEU A 484 -5.98 -19.16 33.80
CA LEU A 484 -4.81 -19.99 33.60
C LEU A 484 -4.40 -20.71 34.88
N VAL A 485 -4.50 -22.04 34.89
CA VAL A 485 -4.09 -22.87 35.99
C VAL A 485 -2.77 -23.55 35.68
N LEU A 486 -1.71 -23.11 36.35
CA LEU A 486 -0.35 -23.65 36.26
C LEU A 486 0.31 -23.57 37.64
N PRO A 487 1.38 -24.35 37.90
CA PRO A 487 2.20 -24.19 39.10
C PRO A 487 2.85 -22.79 39.16
N ALA A 488 3.11 -22.30 40.38
CA ALA A 488 3.59 -20.94 40.62
C ALA A 488 4.85 -20.57 39.83
N ALA A 489 5.80 -21.48 39.71
CA ALA A 489 7.06 -21.25 38.99
C ALA A 489 6.84 -20.94 37.49
N GLN A 490 5.87 -21.60 36.84
CA GLN A 490 5.54 -21.34 35.44
C GLN A 490 4.80 -20.02 35.31
N LEU A 491 3.89 -19.68 36.23
CA LEU A 491 3.22 -18.36 36.25
C LEU A 491 4.22 -17.23 36.43
N GLU A 492 5.22 -17.39 37.29
CA GLU A 492 6.32 -16.40 37.45
C GLU A 492 7.11 -16.22 36.15
N GLN A 493 7.44 -17.30 35.44
CA GLN A 493 8.13 -17.22 34.16
C GLN A 493 7.30 -16.49 33.10
N LEU A 494 5.99 -16.75 33.02
CA LEU A 494 5.09 -16.06 32.11
C LEU A 494 4.96 -14.56 32.48
N ALA A 495 4.87 -14.25 33.79
CA ALA A 495 4.86 -12.87 34.27
C ALA A 495 6.18 -12.14 33.95
N ALA A 496 7.33 -12.83 34.02
CA ALA A 496 8.61 -12.27 33.63
C ALA A 496 8.69 -11.94 32.14
N ILE A 497 8.06 -12.73 31.27
CA ILE A 497 7.91 -12.42 29.84
C ILE A 497 7.15 -11.10 29.67
N CYS A 498 5.99 -10.94 30.32
CA CYS A 498 5.23 -9.72 30.27
C CYS A 498 6.00 -8.52 30.81
N SER A 499 6.70 -8.69 31.95
CA SER A 499 7.52 -7.63 32.53
C SER A 499 8.64 -7.15 31.61
N GLN A 500 9.39 -8.09 30.98
CA GLN A 500 10.43 -7.71 30.02
C GLN A 500 9.88 -6.97 28.81
N ALA A 501 8.73 -7.38 28.27
CA ALA A 501 8.09 -6.68 27.19
C ALA A 501 7.67 -5.26 27.57
N LYS A 502 7.07 -5.08 28.74
CA LYS A 502 6.60 -3.78 29.26
C LYS A 502 7.74 -2.78 29.50
N HIS A 503 8.91 -3.25 29.90
CA HIS A 503 10.04 -2.39 30.25
C HIS A 503 11.14 -2.34 29.18
N SER A 504 10.89 -2.88 27.99
CA SER A 504 11.90 -2.94 26.91
C SER A 504 12.39 -1.56 26.50
N SER A 505 11.51 -0.55 26.39
CA SER A 505 11.89 0.83 26.04
C SER A 505 12.83 1.47 27.06
N ILE A 506 12.65 1.17 28.35
CA ILE A 506 13.52 1.70 29.41
C ILE A 506 14.90 1.05 29.32
N VAL A 507 14.95 -0.28 29.25
CA VAL A 507 16.23 -1.02 29.31
C VAL A 507 17.03 -0.82 28.02
N TYR A 508 16.40 -1.01 26.86
CA TYR A 508 17.10 -0.88 25.58
C TYR A 508 17.28 0.57 25.17
N GLY A 509 16.25 1.42 25.32
CA GLY A 509 16.27 2.83 24.97
C GLY A 509 16.97 3.69 26.03
N SER A 510 16.30 4.03 27.14
CA SER A 510 16.80 5.00 28.12
C SER A 510 18.11 4.56 28.80
N TRP A 511 18.27 3.26 29.11
CA TRP A 511 19.54 2.74 29.68
C TRP A 511 20.58 2.38 28.60
N GLN A 512 20.24 2.52 27.30
CA GLN A 512 21.13 2.34 26.15
C GLN A 512 21.78 0.96 26.05
N PHE A 513 21.16 -0.10 26.56
CA PHE A 513 21.65 -1.49 26.36
C PHE A 513 21.69 -1.89 24.89
N GLU A 514 20.84 -1.29 24.06
CA GLU A 514 20.84 -1.48 22.59
C GLU A 514 22.23 -1.26 21.97
N ARG A 515 23.00 -0.27 22.45
CA ARG A 515 24.35 0.03 21.93
C ARG A 515 25.38 -1.08 22.17
N LYS A 516 25.11 -1.98 23.11
CA LYS A 516 25.99 -3.08 23.48
C LYS A 516 25.56 -4.44 22.89
N LEU A 517 24.35 -4.50 22.34
CA LEU A 517 23.78 -5.73 21.78
C LEU A 517 23.78 -5.61 20.27
N SER A 518 24.49 -6.50 19.59
CA SER A 518 24.53 -6.55 18.12
C SER A 518 23.24 -7.12 17.52
N LEU A 519 22.52 -7.99 18.27
CA LEU A 519 21.29 -8.71 17.87
C LEU A 519 20.49 -9.05 19.12
N GLY A 520 19.18 -9.33 18.97
CA GLY A 520 18.39 -9.97 20.02
C GLY A 520 17.67 -9.04 20.98
N GLN A 521 17.08 -7.96 20.48
CA GLN A 521 16.13 -7.14 21.27
C GLN A 521 14.79 -7.87 21.45
N GLY A 522 14.45 -8.81 20.56
CA GLY A 522 13.24 -9.60 20.60
C GLY A 522 13.19 -10.60 21.77
N LEU A 523 11.98 -11.01 22.07
CA LEU A 523 11.69 -11.91 23.17
C LEU A 523 11.23 -13.26 22.63
N ASN A 524 12.15 -14.23 22.64
CA ASN A 524 11.90 -15.57 22.13
C ASN A 524 11.59 -16.52 23.29
N ALA A 525 10.40 -17.15 23.25
CA ALA A 525 9.97 -18.11 24.25
C ALA A 525 9.64 -19.47 23.63
N LEU A 526 9.95 -20.52 24.35
CA LEU A 526 9.62 -21.88 23.99
C LEU A 526 8.64 -22.45 25.03
N PHE A 527 7.46 -22.88 24.59
CA PHE A 527 6.48 -23.57 25.41
C PHE A 527 6.52 -25.06 25.11
N THR A 528 6.88 -25.85 26.12
CA THR A 528 7.03 -27.30 26.00
C THR A 528 6.00 -28.02 26.89
N GLY A 529 5.50 -29.16 26.48
CA GLY A 529 4.63 -29.98 27.30
C GLY A 529 3.54 -30.72 26.54
N PRO A 530 2.83 -31.65 27.16
CA PRO A 530 1.80 -32.45 26.52
C PRO A 530 0.67 -31.62 25.89
N PRO A 531 -0.05 -32.17 24.90
CA PRO A 531 -1.21 -31.47 24.32
C PRO A 531 -2.30 -31.23 25.37
N GLY A 532 -2.96 -30.07 25.28
CA GLY A 532 -4.06 -29.69 26.16
C GLY A 532 -3.65 -29.20 27.55
N THR A 533 -2.36 -28.88 27.79
CA THR A 533 -1.87 -28.31 29.05
C THR A 533 -1.94 -26.80 29.16
N GLY A 534 -2.44 -26.10 28.13
CA GLY A 534 -2.70 -24.65 28.20
C GLY A 534 -1.68 -23.76 27.49
N LYS A 535 -0.77 -24.29 26.64
CA LYS A 535 0.24 -23.52 25.92
C LYS A 535 -0.34 -22.35 25.10
N THR A 536 -1.36 -22.62 24.29
CA THR A 536 -2.02 -21.56 23.49
C THR A 536 -2.77 -20.56 24.39
N MET A 537 -3.43 -21.03 25.46
CA MET A 537 -4.10 -20.16 26.44
C MET A 537 -3.10 -19.25 27.15
N ALA A 538 -1.91 -19.73 27.50
CA ALA A 538 -0.87 -18.91 28.09
C ALA A 538 -0.38 -17.78 27.14
N ALA A 539 -0.25 -18.08 25.84
CA ALA A 539 0.05 -17.05 24.85
C ALA A 539 -1.07 -15.99 24.74
N GLU A 540 -2.35 -16.42 24.80
CA GLU A 540 -3.48 -15.49 24.84
C GLU A 540 -3.48 -14.64 26.13
N VAL A 541 -3.15 -15.19 27.28
CA VAL A 541 -3.05 -14.44 28.56
C VAL A 541 -1.94 -13.39 28.48
N ILE A 542 -0.78 -13.73 27.93
CA ILE A 542 0.33 -12.77 27.69
C ILE A 542 -0.13 -11.65 26.77
N ALA A 543 -0.77 -11.99 25.66
CA ALA A 543 -1.26 -10.99 24.70
C ALA A 543 -2.34 -10.08 25.29
N ALA A 544 -3.25 -10.64 26.10
CA ALA A 544 -4.26 -9.89 26.83
C ALA A 544 -3.65 -8.90 27.84
N ASP A 545 -2.62 -9.35 28.58
CA ASP A 545 -1.92 -8.53 29.57
C ASP A 545 -1.10 -7.39 28.94
N LEU A 546 -0.53 -7.65 27.76
CA LEU A 546 0.22 -6.67 26.98
C LEU A 546 -0.68 -5.79 26.09
N GLY A 547 -1.90 -6.21 25.83
CA GLY A 547 -2.81 -5.48 24.96
C GLY A 547 -2.44 -5.56 23.48
N VAL A 548 -1.85 -6.66 23.03
CA VAL A 548 -1.44 -6.91 21.64
C VAL A 548 -2.18 -8.13 21.06
N ASP A 549 -2.21 -8.24 19.74
CA ASP A 549 -2.82 -9.37 19.05
C ASP A 549 -1.87 -10.57 18.96
N ILE A 550 -2.43 -11.74 18.67
CA ILE A 550 -1.66 -12.95 18.36
C ILE A 550 -1.86 -13.32 16.89
N LEU A 551 -0.76 -13.58 16.21
CA LEU A 551 -0.76 -14.27 14.93
C LEU A 551 -0.39 -15.73 15.15
N LYS A 552 -1.42 -16.59 15.12
CA LYS A 552 -1.23 -18.04 15.21
C LYS A 552 -0.84 -18.60 13.85
N ILE A 553 0.27 -19.31 13.82
CA ILE A 553 0.90 -19.88 12.64
C ILE A 553 1.01 -21.38 12.82
N ASP A 554 0.49 -22.12 11.85
CA ASP A 554 0.68 -23.56 11.74
C ASP A 554 1.90 -23.82 10.83
N LEU A 555 3.00 -24.24 11.43
CA LEU A 555 4.23 -24.47 10.71
C LEU A 555 4.11 -25.58 9.65
N SER A 556 3.17 -26.51 9.82
CA SER A 556 2.95 -27.58 8.83
C SER A 556 2.39 -27.05 7.51
N GLN A 557 1.71 -25.88 7.51
CA GLN A 557 1.14 -25.24 6.32
C GLN A 557 2.12 -24.31 5.61
N ILE A 558 3.19 -23.89 6.28
CA ILE A 558 4.21 -22.98 5.72
C ILE A 558 5.28 -23.73 4.95
N VAL A 559 5.60 -24.94 5.38
CA VAL A 559 6.61 -25.80 4.73
C VAL A 559 6.11 -26.18 3.33
N SER A 560 6.74 -25.61 2.31
CA SER A 560 6.41 -25.90 0.91
C SER A 560 7.32 -26.98 0.34
N LYS A 561 6.82 -27.72 -0.66
CA LYS A 561 7.63 -28.65 -1.47
C LYS A 561 8.59 -27.94 -2.42
N TYR A 562 8.44 -26.62 -2.61
CA TYR A 562 9.23 -25.83 -3.53
C TYR A 562 10.34 -25.07 -2.79
N ILE A 563 11.54 -25.12 -3.32
CA ILE A 563 12.75 -24.49 -2.74
C ILE A 563 12.57 -22.96 -2.73
N GLY A 564 12.77 -22.34 -1.56
CA GLY A 564 12.70 -20.88 -1.38
C GLY A 564 11.32 -20.31 -1.09
N GLU A 565 10.23 -21.05 -1.28
CA GLU A 565 8.88 -20.60 -0.94
C GLU A 565 8.67 -20.50 0.58
N THR A 566 9.16 -21.46 1.33
CA THR A 566 9.10 -21.45 2.81
C THR A 566 9.79 -20.21 3.38
N GLU A 567 10.97 -19.85 2.88
CA GLU A 567 11.71 -18.67 3.31
C GLU A 567 10.97 -17.38 2.96
N LYS A 568 10.37 -17.30 1.76
CA LYS A 568 9.54 -16.16 1.32
C LYS A 568 8.31 -16.00 2.22
N ASN A 569 7.62 -17.10 2.50
CA ASN A 569 6.43 -17.10 3.35
C ASN A 569 6.75 -16.68 4.79
N LEU A 570 7.81 -17.22 5.37
CA LEU A 570 8.28 -16.84 6.70
C LEU A 570 8.66 -15.36 6.75
N ARG A 571 9.40 -14.85 5.77
CA ARG A 571 9.77 -13.44 5.70
C ARG A 571 8.55 -12.54 5.67
N GLN A 572 7.60 -12.80 4.77
CA GLN A 572 6.37 -12.03 4.66
C GLN A 572 5.58 -12.02 5.98
N LEU A 573 5.55 -13.15 6.68
CA LEU A 573 4.89 -13.29 7.95
C LEU A 573 5.55 -12.46 9.06
N PHE A 574 6.88 -12.50 9.17
CA PHE A 574 7.61 -11.68 10.15
C PHE A 574 7.45 -10.18 9.86
N ASP A 575 7.51 -9.77 8.59
CA ASP A 575 7.32 -8.38 8.17
C ASP A 575 5.91 -7.88 8.56
N GLN A 576 4.88 -8.70 8.33
CA GLN A 576 3.50 -8.37 8.73
C GLN A 576 3.35 -8.29 10.25
N ALA A 577 4.00 -9.18 10.98
CA ALA A 577 3.95 -9.17 12.45
C ALA A 577 4.63 -7.93 13.04
N VAL A 578 5.72 -7.45 12.42
CA VAL A 578 6.36 -6.18 12.80
C VAL A 578 5.40 -5.01 12.63
N VAL A 579 4.72 -4.94 11.48
CA VAL A 579 3.74 -3.87 11.20
C VAL A 579 2.57 -3.93 12.18
N ALA A 580 2.02 -5.13 12.43
CA ALA A 580 0.90 -5.33 13.35
C ALA A 580 1.29 -5.27 14.83
N ASN A 581 2.59 -5.25 15.15
CA ASN A 581 3.11 -5.39 16.53
C ASN A 581 2.45 -6.53 17.32
N ALA A 582 2.34 -7.69 16.68
CA ALA A 582 1.62 -8.85 17.20
C ALA A 582 2.57 -9.87 17.82
N ILE A 583 2.07 -10.70 18.72
CA ILE A 583 2.80 -11.88 19.17
C ILE A 583 2.73 -12.94 18.07
N LEU A 584 3.88 -13.45 17.63
CA LEU A 584 3.97 -14.61 16.75
C LEU A 584 3.87 -15.88 17.58
N PHE A 585 2.84 -16.67 17.34
CA PHE A 585 2.66 -17.98 18.01
C PHE A 585 2.75 -19.10 16.99
N PHE A 586 3.87 -19.79 16.98
CA PHE A 586 4.12 -20.94 16.13
C PHE A 586 3.66 -22.19 16.84
N ASP A 587 2.59 -22.80 16.38
CA ASP A 587 2.04 -24.04 16.93
C ASP A 587 2.61 -25.25 16.17
N GLU A 588 2.64 -26.39 16.85
CA GLU A 588 3.14 -27.65 16.32
C GLU A 588 4.57 -27.56 15.72
N ALA A 589 5.47 -26.86 16.45
CA ALA A 589 6.85 -26.70 16.02
C ALA A 589 7.62 -28.02 15.86
N ASP A 590 7.04 -29.12 16.31
CA ASP A 590 7.58 -30.49 16.16
C ASP A 590 7.88 -30.85 14.69
N ALA A 591 7.11 -30.29 13.75
CA ALA A 591 7.26 -30.53 12.31
C ALA A 591 8.63 -30.06 11.76
N LEU A 592 9.19 -28.98 12.32
CA LEU A 592 10.47 -28.41 11.90
C LEU A 592 11.62 -28.73 12.86
N LEU A 593 11.31 -29.12 14.11
CA LEU A 593 12.30 -29.23 15.19
C LEU A 593 12.79 -30.66 15.49
N GLY A 594 12.43 -31.64 14.66
CA GLY A 594 12.89 -33.02 14.79
C GLY A 594 14.39 -33.09 14.86
N LYS A 595 14.92 -34.12 15.58
CA LYS A 595 16.39 -34.40 15.64
C LYS A 595 16.95 -34.40 14.23
N ARG A 596 18.07 -33.70 14.04
CA ARG A 596 18.86 -33.78 12.82
C ARG A 596 19.07 -35.25 12.51
N SER A 597 18.33 -35.78 11.54
CA SER A 597 18.62 -37.10 10.99
C SER A 597 20.00 -37.01 10.34
N ASP A 598 20.83 -38.02 10.53
CA ASP A 598 22.07 -38.12 9.77
C ASP A 598 21.74 -37.99 8.29
N VAL A 599 22.35 -36.97 7.67
CA VAL A 599 22.06 -36.51 6.32
C VAL A 599 22.20 -37.69 5.34
N LYS A 600 21.07 -38.30 4.97
CA LYS A 600 21.03 -39.38 3.97
C LYS A 600 20.45 -38.90 2.63
N ASP A 601 19.64 -37.84 2.62
CA ASP A 601 19.02 -37.33 1.39
C ASP A 601 19.10 -35.81 1.29
N ALA A 602 18.94 -35.29 0.05
CA ALA A 602 18.89 -33.84 -0.23
C ALA A 602 17.76 -33.13 0.54
N HIS A 603 16.67 -33.82 0.82
CA HIS A 603 15.52 -33.33 1.57
C HIS A 603 15.86 -32.92 3.01
N ASP A 604 16.74 -33.70 3.68
CA ASP A 604 17.16 -33.42 5.05
C ASP A 604 18.06 -32.18 5.18
N ARG A 605 18.78 -31.81 4.11
CA ARG A 605 19.58 -30.58 4.07
C ARG A 605 18.69 -29.34 4.02
N TYR A 606 17.59 -29.37 3.26
CA TYR A 606 16.67 -28.23 3.11
C TYR A 606 15.89 -27.96 4.42
N ALA A 607 15.39 -29.00 5.09
CA ALA A 607 14.72 -28.87 6.38
C ALA A 607 15.63 -28.22 7.45
N ASN A 608 16.92 -28.53 7.47
CA ASN A 608 17.87 -27.87 8.36
C ASN A 608 18.09 -26.38 8.02
N THR A 609 18.05 -26.00 6.74
CA THR A 609 18.20 -24.60 6.29
C THR A 609 16.96 -23.79 6.67
N GLU A 610 15.76 -24.32 6.48
CA GLU A 610 14.49 -23.67 6.86
C GLU A 610 14.40 -23.43 8.37
N THR A 611 14.79 -24.41 9.17
CA THR A 611 14.87 -24.28 10.64
C THR A 611 15.87 -23.19 11.06
N ALA A 612 17.04 -23.15 10.43
CA ALA A 612 18.06 -22.14 10.71
C ALA A 612 17.55 -20.73 10.34
N TYR A 613 16.84 -20.61 9.21
CA TYR A 613 16.24 -19.35 8.76
C TYR A 613 15.14 -18.87 9.72
N LEU A 614 14.23 -19.76 10.17
CA LEU A 614 13.22 -19.43 11.16
C LEU A 614 13.84 -18.88 12.44
N LEU A 615 14.87 -19.57 12.96
CA LEU A 615 15.58 -19.14 14.18
C LEU A 615 16.24 -17.77 14.00
N GLN A 616 16.89 -17.55 12.87
CA GLN A 616 17.48 -16.25 12.56
C GLN A 616 16.42 -15.15 12.54
N LYS A 617 15.29 -15.39 11.88
CA LYS A 617 14.20 -14.43 11.83
C LYS A 617 13.56 -14.17 13.19
N MET A 618 13.46 -15.18 14.04
CA MET A 618 13.01 -14.98 15.42
C MET A 618 14.00 -14.12 16.24
N GLU A 619 15.31 -14.28 16.06
CA GLU A 619 16.31 -13.44 16.72
C GLU A 619 16.28 -11.98 16.24
N GLU A 620 15.95 -11.76 14.95
CA GLU A 620 15.82 -10.44 14.33
C GLU A 620 14.47 -9.76 14.67
N TYR A 621 13.45 -10.53 15.06
CA TYR A 621 12.11 -10.03 15.33
C TYR A 621 12.09 -9.18 16.62
N PRO A 622 11.70 -7.89 16.57
CA PRO A 622 11.76 -7.02 17.75
C PRO A 622 10.62 -7.26 18.75
N GLY A 623 9.61 -8.04 18.37
CA GLY A 623 8.45 -8.40 19.19
C GLY A 623 8.63 -9.69 19.97
N ILE A 624 7.50 -10.31 20.32
CA ILE A 624 7.47 -11.60 21.05
C ILE A 624 7.19 -12.73 20.08
N ALA A 625 8.08 -13.71 20.02
CA ALA A 625 7.90 -14.93 19.25
C ALA A 625 7.84 -16.15 20.20
N ILE A 626 6.75 -16.91 20.13
CA ILE A 626 6.51 -18.08 20.98
C ILE A 626 6.46 -19.31 20.10
N LEU A 627 7.30 -20.29 20.39
CA LEU A 627 7.23 -21.63 19.79
C LEU A 627 6.53 -22.59 20.73
N SER A 628 5.57 -23.37 20.24
CA SER A 628 4.86 -24.40 20.99
C SER A 628 5.21 -25.79 20.46
N THR A 629 5.68 -26.67 21.33
CA THR A 629 6.04 -28.07 20.99
C THR A 629 5.47 -29.05 22.01
N ASN A 630 5.13 -30.24 21.55
CA ASN A 630 4.74 -31.36 22.40
C ASN A 630 5.92 -32.26 22.78
N LEU A 631 7.08 -32.11 22.12
CA LEU A 631 8.20 -33.06 22.19
C LEU A 631 9.53 -32.38 22.62
N ARG A 632 9.69 -32.13 23.93
CA ARG A 632 10.92 -31.54 24.47
C ARG A 632 12.18 -32.35 24.17
N GLN A 633 12.08 -33.68 24.11
CA GLN A 633 13.23 -34.61 24.00
C GLN A 633 13.90 -34.61 22.61
N ASN A 634 13.22 -34.05 21.59
CA ASN A 634 13.71 -34.06 20.22
C ASN A 634 14.42 -32.75 19.80
N MET A 635 14.62 -31.81 20.71
CA MET A 635 15.20 -30.51 20.39
C MET A 635 16.73 -30.52 20.46
N ASP A 636 17.36 -29.88 19.46
CA ASP A 636 18.81 -29.65 19.42
C ASP A 636 19.23 -28.63 20.52
N ALA A 637 20.36 -28.90 21.17
CA ALA A 637 20.95 -27.99 22.15
C ALA A 637 21.28 -26.59 21.58
N ALA A 638 21.57 -26.50 20.29
CA ALA A 638 21.77 -25.21 19.60
C ALA A 638 20.51 -24.38 19.53
N PHE A 639 19.34 -25.02 19.51
CA PHE A 639 18.04 -24.38 19.50
C PHE A 639 17.69 -23.77 20.87
N THR A 640 17.86 -24.59 21.94
CA THR A 640 17.55 -24.17 23.30
C THR A 640 18.40 -22.97 23.77
N ARG A 641 19.63 -22.84 23.29
CA ARG A 641 20.53 -21.71 23.62
C ARG A 641 20.06 -20.37 23.06
N ARG A 642 19.20 -20.39 22.04
CA ARG A 642 18.66 -19.20 21.37
C ARG A 642 17.34 -18.72 21.98
N MET A 643 16.72 -19.54 22.85
CA MET A 643 15.47 -19.20 23.54
C MET A 643 15.79 -18.46 24.84
N ARG A 644 15.21 -17.28 25.00
CA ARG A 644 15.36 -16.47 26.21
C ARG A 644 14.53 -17.04 27.39
N PHE A 645 13.39 -17.63 27.08
CA PHE A 645 12.53 -18.30 28.03
C PHE A 645 12.19 -19.70 27.56
N ILE A 646 12.22 -20.67 28.48
CA ILE A 646 11.75 -22.04 28.25
C ILE A 646 10.74 -22.33 29.37
N VAL A 647 9.46 -22.40 29.02
CA VAL A 647 8.38 -22.66 29.95
C VAL A 647 7.85 -24.06 29.73
N ASP A 648 7.96 -24.90 30.75
CA ASP A 648 7.45 -26.27 30.69
C ASP A 648 6.02 -26.33 31.26
N PHE A 649 5.10 -26.86 30.48
CA PHE A 649 3.69 -27.03 30.84
C PHE A 649 3.46 -28.46 31.28
N PRO A 650 3.58 -28.77 32.60
CA PRO A 650 3.43 -30.12 33.08
C PRO A 650 1.99 -30.59 32.94
N PHE A 651 1.82 -31.91 32.98
CA PHE A 651 0.48 -32.47 33.10
C PHE A 651 -0.11 -32.08 34.47
N PRO A 652 -1.37 -31.57 34.54
CA PRO A 652 -1.91 -31.01 35.77
C PRO A 652 -2.03 -32.08 36.88
N GLU A 653 -1.59 -31.73 38.11
CA GLU A 653 -1.74 -32.53 39.30
C GLU A 653 -3.20 -32.48 39.83
N GLU A 654 -3.51 -33.23 40.86
CA GLU A 654 -4.87 -33.32 41.40
C GLU A 654 -5.43 -31.96 41.81
N GLU A 655 -4.64 -31.15 42.50
CA GLU A 655 -5.00 -29.80 42.93
C GLU A 655 -5.25 -28.88 41.74
N ASP A 656 -4.38 -28.95 40.71
CA ASP A 656 -4.54 -28.16 39.50
C ASP A 656 -5.78 -28.59 38.70
N ARG A 657 -6.02 -29.91 38.58
CA ARG A 657 -7.25 -30.43 37.95
C ARG A 657 -8.50 -29.95 38.67
N LEU A 658 -8.48 -29.94 39.99
CA LEU A 658 -9.61 -29.41 40.78
C LEU A 658 -9.83 -27.92 40.49
N ARG A 659 -8.77 -27.12 40.42
CA ARG A 659 -8.88 -25.71 40.05
C ARG A 659 -9.42 -25.53 38.62
N ILE A 660 -8.95 -26.33 37.66
CA ILE A 660 -9.43 -26.30 36.26
C ILE A 660 -10.92 -26.67 36.21
N TRP A 661 -11.36 -27.73 36.97
CA TRP A 661 -12.78 -28.09 37.03
C TRP A 661 -13.69 -26.98 37.59
N LYS A 662 -13.16 -26.17 38.49
CA LYS A 662 -13.90 -25.02 39.04
C LYS A 662 -13.94 -23.82 38.11
N THR A 663 -12.88 -23.61 37.32
CA THR A 663 -12.71 -22.41 36.49
C THR A 663 -13.30 -22.58 35.09
N VAL A 664 -13.48 -23.80 34.59
CA VAL A 664 -13.88 -24.09 33.22
C VAL A 664 -15.32 -23.68 32.87
N TRP A 665 -16.15 -23.45 33.87
CA TRP A 665 -17.58 -23.19 33.73
C TRP A 665 -17.88 -21.69 33.59
N PRO A 666 -18.62 -21.27 32.54
CA PRO A 666 -19.29 -19.96 32.57
C PRO A 666 -20.27 -19.83 33.73
N THR A 667 -20.43 -18.62 34.24
CA THR A 667 -21.33 -18.33 35.39
C THR A 667 -22.80 -18.65 35.11
N GLU A 668 -23.19 -18.67 33.85
CA GLU A 668 -24.55 -18.91 33.38
C GLU A 668 -24.92 -20.40 33.30
N VAL A 669 -23.93 -21.30 33.42
CA VAL A 669 -24.21 -22.75 33.32
C VAL A 669 -24.86 -23.26 34.58
N PRO A 670 -26.07 -23.85 34.53
CA PRO A 670 -26.73 -24.43 35.71
C PRO A 670 -26.03 -25.74 36.10
N LEU A 671 -25.36 -25.73 37.24
CA LEU A 671 -24.71 -26.90 37.83
C LEU A 671 -25.58 -27.51 38.89
N GLY A 672 -25.82 -28.82 38.79
CA GLY A 672 -26.56 -29.58 39.81
C GLY A 672 -25.80 -29.70 41.14
N SER A 673 -26.52 -29.79 42.22
CA SER A 673 -25.96 -29.91 43.57
C SER A 673 -25.24 -31.26 43.84
N ASP A 674 -25.35 -32.22 42.90
CA ASP A 674 -24.73 -33.55 42.96
C ASP A 674 -23.31 -33.55 42.35
N VAL A 675 -22.83 -32.43 41.78
CA VAL A 675 -21.55 -32.36 41.13
C VAL A 675 -20.40 -32.32 42.13
N ASP A 676 -19.55 -33.33 42.08
CA ASP A 676 -18.37 -33.49 42.94
C ASP A 676 -17.09 -33.34 42.14
N PHE A 677 -16.57 -32.08 42.03
CA PHE A 677 -15.31 -31.79 41.33
C PHE A 677 -14.08 -32.41 42.00
N PRO A 678 -13.96 -32.48 43.34
CA PRO A 678 -12.88 -33.22 44.00
C PRO A 678 -12.80 -34.66 43.55
N LEU A 679 -13.93 -35.36 43.49
CA LEU A 679 -13.98 -36.76 43.03
C LEU A 679 -13.49 -36.91 41.60
N LEU A 680 -13.93 -36.00 40.68
CA LEU A 680 -13.49 -35.99 39.28
C LEU A 680 -11.99 -35.73 39.15
N ALA A 681 -11.46 -34.79 39.94
CA ALA A 681 -10.04 -34.44 39.92
C ALA A 681 -9.15 -35.57 40.43
N GLN A 682 -9.61 -36.29 41.45
CA GLN A 682 -8.88 -37.42 42.03
C GLN A 682 -8.89 -38.65 41.12
N GLN A 683 -10.10 -39.04 40.65
CA GLN A 683 -10.26 -40.28 39.87
C GLN A 683 -9.74 -40.20 38.45
N PHE A 684 -9.88 -39.05 37.80
CA PHE A 684 -9.58 -38.95 36.37
C PHE A 684 -8.39 -38.05 36.09
N ARG A 685 -7.32 -38.66 35.61
CA ARG A 685 -6.11 -37.97 35.19
C ARG A 685 -6.31 -37.40 33.77
N LEU A 686 -6.89 -36.20 33.69
CA LEU A 686 -7.24 -35.49 32.45
C LEU A 686 -6.39 -34.21 32.28
N SER A 687 -6.06 -33.86 31.02
CA SER A 687 -5.48 -32.57 30.72
C SER A 687 -6.53 -31.44 30.80
N GLY A 688 -6.11 -30.18 30.91
CA GLY A 688 -7.02 -29.05 30.91
C GLY A 688 -7.93 -29.00 29.67
N GLY A 689 -7.38 -29.31 28.49
CA GLY A 689 -8.15 -29.42 27.27
C GLY A 689 -9.21 -30.52 27.30
N SER A 690 -8.88 -31.68 27.87
CA SER A 690 -9.82 -32.79 28.04
C SER A 690 -10.90 -32.45 29.06
N ILE A 691 -10.57 -31.76 30.18
CA ILE A 691 -11.53 -31.26 31.14
C ILE A 691 -12.54 -30.33 30.50
N ARG A 692 -12.06 -29.37 29.68
CA ARG A 692 -12.93 -28.47 28.92
C ARG A 692 -13.85 -29.21 27.96
N ASN A 693 -13.32 -30.21 27.23
CA ASN A 693 -14.14 -31.03 26.33
C ASN A 693 -15.21 -31.79 27.07
N VAL A 694 -14.90 -32.36 28.26
CA VAL A 694 -15.87 -33.04 29.11
C VAL A 694 -16.93 -32.08 29.60
N ALA A 695 -16.54 -30.89 30.08
CA ALA A 695 -17.48 -29.88 30.56
C ALA A 695 -18.48 -29.48 29.46
N LEU A 696 -17.95 -29.20 28.25
CA LEU A 696 -18.78 -28.84 27.10
C LEU A 696 -19.70 -29.97 26.68
N ALA A 697 -19.21 -31.21 26.62
CA ALA A 697 -20.02 -32.39 26.27
C ALA A 697 -21.10 -32.67 27.31
N ALA A 698 -20.79 -32.51 28.59
CA ALA A 698 -21.78 -32.64 29.69
C ALA A 698 -22.86 -31.57 29.60
N SER A 699 -22.50 -30.33 29.26
CA SER A 699 -23.46 -29.25 29.05
C SER A 699 -24.44 -29.57 27.91
N PHE A 700 -23.95 -30.09 26.78
CA PHE A 700 -24.82 -30.51 25.67
C PHE A 700 -25.75 -31.64 26.06
N LEU A 701 -25.27 -32.63 26.84
CA LEU A 701 -26.12 -33.71 27.33
C LEU A 701 -27.22 -33.21 28.31
N ALA A 702 -26.89 -32.26 29.16
CA ALA A 702 -27.83 -31.63 30.07
C ALA A 702 -28.87 -30.78 29.31
N ALA A 703 -28.43 -30.00 28.34
CA ALA A 703 -29.29 -29.18 27.50
C ALA A 703 -30.30 -30.04 26.69
N GLU A 704 -29.85 -31.18 26.13
CA GLU A 704 -30.69 -32.15 25.44
C GLU A 704 -31.81 -32.66 26.34
N GLN A 705 -31.50 -32.90 27.62
CA GLN A 705 -32.43 -33.39 28.60
C GLN A 705 -33.21 -32.26 29.33
N ARG A 706 -32.90 -30.99 29.04
CA ARG A 706 -33.45 -29.80 29.71
C ARG A 706 -33.31 -29.86 31.24
N GLN A 707 -32.14 -30.27 31.70
CA GLN A 707 -31.79 -30.43 33.11
C GLN A 707 -30.47 -29.69 33.39
N ASP A 708 -30.20 -29.45 34.68
CA ASP A 708 -28.92 -28.95 35.13
C ASP A 708 -27.82 -29.98 34.86
N VAL A 709 -26.57 -29.50 34.71
CA VAL A 709 -25.41 -30.38 34.52
C VAL A 709 -25.19 -31.18 35.78
N SER A 710 -25.51 -32.49 35.79
CA SER A 710 -25.37 -33.40 36.89
C SER A 710 -24.10 -34.23 36.80
N MET A 711 -23.74 -34.89 37.91
CA MET A 711 -22.61 -35.82 37.96
C MET A 711 -22.74 -36.93 36.92
N ARG A 712 -23.96 -37.40 36.63
CA ARG A 712 -24.24 -38.39 35.59
C ARG A 712 -23.80 -37.93 34.17
N HIS A 713 -24.09 -36.65 33.85
CA HIS A 713 -23.68 -36.07 32.56
C HIS A 713 -22.15 -35.99 32.45
N LEU A 714 -21.48 -35.57 33.53
CA LEU A 714 -20.04 -35.47 33.63
C LEU A 714 -19.37 -36.85 33.49
N MET A 715 -19.85 -37.85 34.18
CA MET A 715 -19.32 -39.22 34.10
C MET A 715 -19.47 -39.81 32.70
N ARG A 716 -20.63 -39.60 32.07
CA ARG A 716 -20.85 -40.05 30.68
C ARG A 716 -19.93 -39.35 29.70
N ALA A 717 -19.71 -38.05 29.82
CA ALA A 717 -18.81 -37.27 29.00
C ALA A 717 -17.35 -37.67 29.23
N THR A 718 -16.94 -37.85 30.49
CA THR A 718 -15.61 -38.32 30.90
C THR A 718 -15.28 -39.69 30.30
N ARG A 719 -16.22 -40.63 30.37
CA ARG A 719 -16.06 -41.96 29.77
C ARG A 719 -15.79 -41.88 28.25
N ARG A 720 -16.56 -41.05 27.55
CA ARG A 720 -16.38 -40.82 26.11
C ARG A 720 -15.01 -40.19 25.78
N GLU A 721 -14.56 -39.23 26.60
CA GLU A 721 -13.26 -38.57 26.35
C GLU A 721 -12.10 -39.56 26.65
N LEU A 722 -12.21 -40.42 27.67
CA LEU A 722 -11.22 -41.47 27.96
C LEU A 722 -11.17 -42.54 26.86
N GLN A 723 -12.32 -42.97 26.34
CA GLN A 723 -12.39 -43.88 25.18
C GLN A 723 -11.71 -43.30 23.94
N LYS A 724 -11.94 -42.02 23.66
CA LYS A 724 -11.25 -41.30 22.58
C LYS A 724 -9.74 -41.30 22.74
N MET A 725 -9.23 -41.27 23.96
CA MET A 725 -7.81 -41.36 24.27
C MET A 725 -7.24 -42.79 24.28
N GLY A 726 -8.05 -43.80 23.91
CA GLY A 726 -7.65 -45.21 23.91
C GLY A 726 -7.52 -45.84 25.31
N ARG A 727 -8.05 -45.21 26.35
CA ARG A 727 -8.05 -45.75 27.72
C ARG A 727 -9.31 -46.55 27.98
N LEU A 728 -9.14 -47.83 28.33
CA LEU A 728 -10.25 -48.68 28.73
C LEU A 728 -10.77 -48.22 30.11
N VAL A 729 -12.05 -47.91 30.20
CA VAL A 729 -12.76 -47.62 31.47
C VAL A 729 -13.58 -48.86 31.81
N SER A 730 -13.33 -49.46 32.97
CA SER A 730 -14.17 -50.53 33.50
C SER A 730 -15.57 -50.03 33.75
N ASP A 731 -16.58 -50.85 33.51
CA ASP A 731 -18.00 -50.52 33.63
C ASP A 731 -18.51 -50.38 35.08
N GLU A 732 -17.65 -50.45 36.09
CA GLU A 732 -18.02 -50.25 37.47
C GLU A 732 -18.37 -48.77 37.71
N GLU A 733 -19.63 -48.49 37.98
CA GLU A 733 -20.07 -47.17 38.46
C GLU A 733 -19.30 -46.86 39.75
N PRO A 734 -18.69 -45.67 39.85
CA PRO A 734 -18.08 -45.22 41.08
C PRO A 734 -19.18 -45.18 42.16
N ALA A 735 -18.95 -45.78 43.32
CA ALA A 735 -19.87 -45.78 44.43
C ALA A 735 -20.33 -44.34 44.73
N ALA A 736 -21.65 -44.13 44.78
CA ALA A 736 -22.26 -42.84 45.07
C ALA A 736 -21.66 -42.23 46.34
N SER A 737 -21.25 -40.95 46.26
CA SER A 737 -20.74 -40.20 47.42
C SER A 737 -21.59 -40.39 48.66
N PRO A 738 -21.00 -40.59 49.87
CA PRO A 738 -21.71 -40.84 51.09
C PRO A 738 -22.60 -39.69 51.63
N HIS A 739 -22.66 -38.57 50.92
CA HIS A 739 -23.38 -37.36 51.33
C HIS A 739 -24.87 -37.28 50.88
N ALA A 740 -25.35 -38.22 50.05
CA ALA A 740 -26.74 -38.25 49.63
C ALA A 740 -27.55 -39.23 50.58
N ARG A 741 -27.40 -39.13 51.88
CA ARG A 741 -28.38 -39.76 52.84
C ARG A 741 -29.51 -38.79 53.10
N ASN A 742 -30.66 -39.11 52.51
CA ASN A 742 -31.96 -38.53 52.70
C ASN A 742 -32.32 -38.39 54.20
N PRO A 743 -32.72 -37.22 54.73
CA PRO A 743 -33.12 -37.07 56.11
C PRO A 743 -34.59 -37.50 56.40
N GLU A 744 -35.22 -38.27 55.52
CA GLU A 744 -36.62 -38.73 55.76
C GLU A 744 -36.68 -40.23 56.06
N SER A 745 -36.26 -40.69 57.27
CA SER A 745 -36.73 -41.91 57.87
C SER A 745 -36.36 -41.99 59.38
N ARG A 746 -36.82 -41.02 60.20
CA ARG A 746 -36.88 -41.15 61.64
C ARG A 746 -38.19 -40.54 62.11
N THR A 747 -39.31 -41.28 61.95
CA THR A 747 -40.47 -41.22 62.81
C THR A 747 -41.36 -42.43 62.46
N ARG A 748 -41.21 -43.52 63.22
CA ARG A 748 -42.25 -44.50 63.55
C ARG A 748 -41.63 -45.74 64.21
N SER A 749 -41.53 -45.68 65.54
CA SER A 749 -41.82 -46.81 66.44
C SER A 749 -41.48 -46.39 67.86
N ALA A 750 -42.47 -45.90 68.55
CA ALA A 750 -42.65 -46.02 70.00
C ALA A 750 -44.13 -45.95 70.32
N SER A 751 -44.76 -47.06 70.41
CA SER A 751 -45.76 -47.49 71.37
C SER A 751 -46.07 -48.96 71.13
#